data_37f8b81289507e36414c8fa0879c54aa
#
_entry.id   37f8b81289507e36414c8fa0879c54aa
#
_cell.length_a   1.000
_cell.length_b   1.000
_cell.length_c   1.000
_cell.angle_alpha   90.00
_cell.angle_beta   90.00
_cell.angle_gamma   90.00
#
_symmetry.space_group_name_H-M   'P 1'
#
loop_
_entity.id
_entity.type
_entity.pdbx_description
1 polymer ?
#
loop_
_entity_poly.entity_id
_entity_poly.type
_entity_poly.pdbx_seq_one_letter_code
_entity_poly.pdbx_strand_id
1 'polypeptide(L)'
;MSRVPTKFSIPINTLLEAPCDQAAAKPDGGQANPPHRILVVEDNRDLRQLNAGMLIHSGYAVEVAEDGAAAWEALQANRYDLLITDNNMPKLTGIELLKKLRSARMGLPVIMATGTVPTQELAQNPWLEPVATLAKPYAPDQLLDTVKDVLHGMFLKSNHPRVAPKHYDAGAFSVERYTASRKLEWDTFVSAAKNATFIFSRDYMDYHSDRFADHSLMIFNDQVLVAVLPANLNADGTLISHEGLTFGGLVVSREARLGDVLACFHMVLHYLSQRQISKLLYKRVPGFYNTLPDDDVAYALFLLDARLYRRDCSAAVSQADRLPFRKGHRSLIKKATRLGVRIVQETSFQPFWERVLVPQLAARYRIKPVHTLEEITLLASRFPEQIKQFSAYCDDEIVAGTTIYETPTVAHAQYGAVTEKGRQIGAEAYLFSSLIEQYKDKRFFDFGISNEKEGRALNYGLQDWKEGFGARSYAHDFYEIATGNYPKLEPVLQGRPETTLTPPGTGQASPSASGDRPVRAYFAHPEALIDEGVSIGQGTRVWAFAHILGGAILGEDCNICDHTFIEGGVRIGNRVTVKCGVFLWDGITIEDDVFIGPSAVFTNDSQPRSKRHLKTYLQTVLKKGCTLGAGSITLPGLTIGRWAMVGAGAIVTHDVPDYALVVGNPARWRAWVCRCGEKLSPTSGRLLGCACGRSYEQISENEVKEANG
;
A
#
# COMPACT_ATOMS: atom_id res chain seq x y z
N MET A 1 -12.44 2.61 62.89
CA MET A 1 -13.49 3.65 62.99
C MET A 1 -13.42 4.36 61.66
N SER A 2 -14.26 4.18 60.88
CA SER A 2 -15.62 4.43 60.38
C SER A 2 -15.52 5.13 59.03
N ARG A 3 -15.94 4.51 58.04
CA ARG A 3 -17.22 4.32 57.30
C ARG A 3 -17.29 5.12 56.03
N VAL A 4 -17.48 4.39 54.96
CA VAL A 4 -18.04 4.75 53.66
C VAL A 4 -19.49 5.28 53.81
N PRO A 5 -20.03 6.09 52.89
CA PRO A 5 -21.17 5.61 52.13
C PRO A 5 -21.11 6.05 50.63
N THR A 6 -21.57 5.28 49.76
CA THR A 6 -22.81 4.63 49.23
C THR A 6 -23.31 5.25 47.91
N LYS A 7 -23.38 4.40 46.92
CA LYS A 7 -24.32 4.22 45.80
C LYS A 7 -25.44 5.26 45.58
N PHE A 8 -25.64 5.60 44.33
CA PHE A 8 -26.96 5.85 43.76
C PHE A 8 -27.18 5.01 42.50
N SER A 9 -28.15 4.10 42.63
CA SER A 9 -28.81 3.40 41.55
C SER A 9 -30.18 4.06 41.36
N ILE A 10 -30.68 4.20 40.14
CA ILE A 10 -32.11 4.45 39.81
C ILE A 10 -32.45 3.69 38.53
N PRO A 11 -33.71 3.28 38.34
CA PRO A 11 -34.05 1.90 38.00
C PRO A 11 -34.65 1.71 36.62
N ILE A 12 -34.67 0.46 36.22
CA ILE A 12 -35.38 -0.14 35.09
C ILE A 12 -36.89 -0.19 35.34
N ASN A 13 -37.72 0.07 34.35
CA ASN A 13 -39.06 -0.52 34.18
C ASN A 13 -39.34 -0.65 32.68
N THR A 14 -39.33 -1.83 32.15
CA THR A 14 -40.27 -2.93 31.98
C THR A 14 -41.52 -2.59 31.18
N LEU A 15 -41.70 -3.36 30.12
CA LEU A 15 -42.87 -3.93 29.45
C LEU A 15 -42.64 -3.90 27.92
N LEU A 16 -42.75 -4.95 27.10
CA LEU A 16 -43.65 -6.12 27.05
C LEU A 16 -42.98 -7.23 26.25
N GLU A 17 -43.25 -8.45 26.70
CA GLU A 17 -42.99 -9.69 25.99
C GLU A 17 -44.05 -9.96 24.92
N ALA A 18 -43.66 -10.57 23.80
CA ALA A 18 -44.22 -11.80 23.26
C ALA A 18 -43.53 -12.21 21.95
N PRO A 19 -43.48 -13.51 21.61
CA PRO A 19 -42.47 -14.12 20.80
C PRO A 19 -42.88 -14.33 19.34
N CYS A 20 -41.95 -14.42 18.42
CA CYS A 20 -42.12 -15.18 17.20
C CYS A 20 -40.76 -15.68 16.68
N ASP A 21 -40.59 -16.98 16.72
CA ASP A 21 -39.59 -17.73 15.99
C ASP A 21 -39.70 -17.48 14.50
N GLN A 22 -38.58 -17.07 13.87
CA GLN A 22 -38.19 -17.56 12.55
C GLN A 22 -36.73 -17.18 12.28
N ALA A 23 -35.95 -18.20 12.03
CA ALA A 23 -34.55 -18.09 11.63
C ALA A 23 -34.42 -17.35 10.30
N ALA A 24 -33.69 -16.21 10.30
CA ALA A 24 -33.22 -15.57 9.09
C ALA A 24 -31.71 -15.49 9.14
N ALA A 25 -31.10 -15.91 8.04
CA ALA A 25 -29.66 -16.03 7.82
C ALA A 25 -28.90 -14.73 8.12
N LYS A 26 -27.75 -14.89 8.78
CA LYS A 26 -26.75 -13.82 8.94
C LYS A 26 -26.13 -13.52 7.58
N PRO A 27 -26.02 -12.24 7.16
CA PRO A 27 -25.12 -11.88 6.09
C PRO A 27 -23.69 -11.76 6.63
N ASP A 28 -22.76 -12.47 6.02
CA ASP A 28 -21.31 -12.27 6.18
C ASP A 28 -20.94 -10.88 5.73
N GLY A 29 -20.47 -10.06 6.66
CA GLY A 29 -19.87 -8.77 6.40
C GLY A 29 -18.87 -8.48 7.52
N GLY A 30 -17.56 -8.48 7.18
CA GLY A 30 -16.47 -8.21 8.11
C GLY A 30 -16.69 -6.92 8.90
N GLN A 31 -16.73 -7.02 10.22
CA GLN A 31 -16.82 -5.90 11.14
C GLN A 31 -15.53 -5.07 11.08
N ALA A 32 -15.65 -3.81 10.62
CA ALA A 32 -14.69 -2.77 10.99
C ALA A 32 -14.97 -2.36 12.44
N ASN A 33 -13.97 -2.41 13.30
CA ASN A 33 -14.09 -2.01 14.71
C ASN A 33 -13.23 -0.75 14.93
N PRO A 34 -13.74 0.38 15.47
CA PRO A 34 -15.10 0.62 15.99
C PRO A 34 -16.12 1.01 14.90
N PRO A 35 -17.44 0.91 15.16
CA PRO A 35 -18.47 1.32 14.21
C PRO A 35 -18.37 2.80 13.89
N HIS A 36 -18.54 3.18 12.62
CA HIS A 36 -18.54 4.59 12.19
C HIS A 36 -19.63 5.38 12.93
N ARG A 37 -19.26 6.58 13.41
CA ARG A 37 -20.17 7.48 14.11
C ARG A 37 -20.79 8.47 13.12
N ILE A 38 -22.11 8.47 13.03
CA ILE A 38 -22.89 9.31 12.11
C ILE A 38 -23.75 10.28 12.91
N LEU A 39 -23.70 11.57 12.57
CA LEU A 39 -24.64 12.55 13.08
C LEU A 39 -25.76 12.78 12.05
N VAL A 40 -27.00 12.55 12.45
CA VAL A 40 -28.21 12.77 11.63
C VAL A 40 -28.93 14.02 12.12
N VAL A 41 -29.10 14.99 11.24
CA VAL A 41 -29.72 16.30 11.52
C VAL A 41 -30.97 16.46 10.69
N GLU A 42 -32.13 16.52 11.34
CA GLU A 42 -33.44 16.54 10.70
C GLU A 42 -34.43 17.16 11.68
N ASP A 43 -35.19 18.17 11.27
CA ASP A 43 -36.18 18.83 12.13
C ASP A 43 -37.45 17.98 12.30
N ASN A 44 -37.84 17.23 11.29
CA ASN A 44 -38.96 16.28 11.39
C ASN A 44 -38.59 15.08 12.28
N ARG A 45 -39.28 14.97 13.42
CA ARG A 45 -39.02 13.93 14.42
C ARG A 45 -39.15 12.51 13.88
N ASP A 46 -40.16 12.26 13.06
CA ASP A 46 -40.43 10.89 12.56
C ASP A 46 -39.39 10.48 11.53
N LEU A 47 -39.01 11.39 10.61
CA LEU A 47 -37.92 11.15 9.66
C LEU A 47 -36.57 10.99 10.35
N ARG A 48 -36.30 11.81 11.38
CA ARG A 48 -35.07 11.71 12.19
C ARG A 48 -34.94 10.35 12.84
N GLN A 49 -36.04 9.84 13.46
CA GLN A 49 -36.06 8.53 14.09
C GLN A 49 -35.97 7.38 13.08
N LEU A 50 -36.65 7.51 11.93
CA LEU A 50 -36.59 6.52 10.87
C LEU A 50 -35.17 6.37 10.32
N ASN A 51 -34.54 7.48 9.96
CA ASN A 51 -33.17 7.49 9.43
C ASN A 51 -32.17 6.94 10.46
N ALA A 52 -32.28 7.35 11.73
CA ALA A 52 -31.40 6.84 12.78
C ALA A 52 -31.61 5.34 13.01
N GLY A 53 -32.85 4.87 13.05
CA GLY A 53 -33.18 3.46 13.25
C GLY A 53 -32.60 2.55 12.15
N MET A 54 -32.72 2.98 10.88
CA MET A 54 -32.15 2.24 9.75
C MET A 54 -30.62 2.14 9.81
N LEU A 55 -29.95 3.22 10.14
CA LEU A 55 -28.49 3.26 10.25
C LEU A 55 -28.00 2.45 11.43
N ILE A 56 -28.67 2.52 12.59
CA ILE A 56 -28.33 1.69 13.76
C ILE A 56 -28.53 0.20 13.45
N HIS A 57 -29.61 -0.16 12.77
CA HIS A 57 -29.86 -1.55 12.35
C HIS A 57 -28.77 -2.07 11.39
N SER A 58 -28.18 -1.18 10.62
CA SER A 58 -27.06 -1.48 9.70
C SER A 58 -25.67 -1.45 10.38
N GLY A 59 -25.59 -1.31 11.71
CA GLY A 59 -24.37 -1.43 12.48
C GLY A 59 -23.59 -0.13 12.70
N TYR A 60 -24.14 1.05 12.37
CA TYR A 60 -23.52 2.35 12.62
C TYR A 60 -23.85 2.86 14.03
N ALA A 61 -22.94 3.65 14.63
CA ALA A 61 -23.19 4.41 15.84
C ALA A 61 -23.81 5.76 15.43
N VAL A 62 -25.07 6.00 15.79
CA VAL A 62 -25.81 7.18 15.34
C VAL A 62 -26.18 8.10 16.49
N GLU A 63 -25.90 9.38 16.31
CA GLU A 63 -26.39 10.46 17.16
C GLU A 63 -27.31 11.38 16.32
N VAL A 64 -28.28 12.00 16.97
CA VAL A 64 -29.29 12.79 16.26
C VAL A 64 -29.36 14.22 16.80
N ALA A 65 -29.61 15.17 15.92
CA ALA A 65 -29.87 16.57 16.27
C ALA A 65 -31.16 17.06 15.60
N GLU A 66 -31.91 17.94 16.27
CA GLU A 66 -33.21 18.43 15.78
C GLU A 66 -33.10 19.64 14.88
N ASP A 67 -31.96 20.31 14.86
CA ASP A 67 -31.66 21.46 14.01
C ASP A 67 -30.15 21.68 13.85
N GLY A 68 -29.77 22.57 12.95
CA GLY A 68 -28.36 22.85 12.68
C GLY A 68 -27.58 23.46 13.84
N ALA A 69 -28.28 24.14 14.82
CA ALA A 69 -27.60 24.68 15.98
C ALA A 69 -27.24 23.59 16.99
N ALA A 70 -28.16 22.67 17.27
CA ALA A 70 -27.89 21.47 18.09
C ALA A 70 -26.84 20.60 17.44
N ALA A 71 -26.87 20.45 16.11
CA ALA A 71 -25.83 19.74 15.36
C ALA A 71 -24.46 20.39 15.52
N TRP A 72 -24.38 21.72 15.47
CA TRP A 72 -23.12 22.44 15.64
C TRP A 72 -22.52 22.22 17.03
N GLU A 73 -23.32 22.22 18.10
CA GLU A 73 -22.88 21.93 19.46
C GLU A 73 -22.36 20.48 19.57
N ALA A 74 -23.08 19.52 18.98
CA ALA A 74 -22.65 18.12 18.94
C ALA A 74 -21.31 17.93 18.22
N LEU A 75 -21.11 18.63 17.08
CA LEU A 75 -19.88 18.60 16.29
C LEU A 75 -18.67 19.22 16.98
N GLN A 76 -18.90 20.18 17.90
CA GLN A 76 -17.85 20.74 18.74
C GLN A 76 -17.47 19.83 19.91
N ALA A 77 -18.44 19.07 20.44
CA ALA A 77 -18.26 18.20 21.59
C ALA A 77 -17.71 16.80 21.23
N ASN A 78 -18.03 16.29 20.06
CA ASN A 78 -17.76 14.92 19.64
C ASN A 78 -17.16 14.85 18.23
N ARG A 79 -16.49 13.72 17.92
CA ARG A 79 -16.02 13.37 16.57
C ARG A 79 -17.03 12.46 15.88
N TYR A 80 -17.28 12.73 14.60
CA TYR A 80 -18.11 11.93 13.72
C TYR A 80 -17.36 11.61 12.44
N ASP A 81 -17.75 10.51 11.78
CA ASP A 81 -17.19 10.09 10.50
C ASP A 81 -18.03 10.60 9.33
N LEU A 82 -19.31 10.91 9.58
CA LEU A 82 -20.26 11.39 8.57
C LEU A 82 -21.31 12.27 9.22
N LEU A 83 -21.70 13.36 8.51
CA LEU A 83 -22.88 14.17 8.80
C LEU A 83 -23.94 13.94 7.72
N ILE A 84 -25.17 13.65 8.14
CA ILE A 84 -26.35 13.65 7.26
C ILE A 84 -27.25 14.80 7.73
N THR A 85 -27.56 15.75 6.86
CA THR A 85 -28.33 16.96 7.25
C THR A 85 -29.40 17.28 6.23
N ASP A 86 -30.59 17.67 6.70
CA ASP A 86 -31.53 18.44 5.86
C ASP A 86 -31.01 19.85 5.64
N ASN A 87 -31.43 20.47 4.57
CA ASN A 87 -31.16 21.89 4.32
C ASN A 87 -32.21 22.80 4.99
N ASN A 88 -33.48 22.42 4.98
CA ASN A 88 -34.57 23.26 5.44
C ASN A 88 -34.90 23.01 6.91
N MET A 89 -34.11 23.56 7.80
CA MET A 89 -34.27 23.40 9.25
C MET A 89 -34.35 24.77 9.95
N PRO A 90 -35.02 24.86 11.11
CA PRO A 90 -35.03 26.07 11.92
C PRO A 90 -33.66 26.40 12.52
N LYS A 91 -33.47 27.64 12.97
CA LYS A 91 -32.30 28.22 13.64
C LYS A 91 -31.03 28.25 12.77
N LEU A 92 -30.63 27.15 12.15
CA LEU A 92 -29.47 27.06 11.28
C LEU A 92 -29.74 26.03 10.17
N THR A 93 -29.73 26.48 8.91
CA THR A 93 -29.96 25.64 7.75
C THR A 93 -28.79 24.69 7.49
N GLY A 94 -29.01 23.62 6.70
CA GLY A 94 -27.95 22.68 6.35
C GLY A 94 -26.79 23.35 5.61
N ILE A 95 -27.07 24.34 4.73
CA ILE A 95 -26.02 25.09 4.03
C ILE A 95 -25.22 25.98 4.97
N GLU A 96 -25.91 26.61 5.95
CA GLU A 96 -25.23 27.44 6.96
C GLU A 96 -24.38 26.60 7.91
N LEU A 97 -24.86 25.40 8.27
CA LEU A 97 -24.09 24.41 9.02
C LEU A 97 -22.85 23.99 8.23
N LEU A 98 -22.98 23.73 6.93
CA LEU A 98 -21.88 23.41 6.04
C LEU A 98 -20.86 24.55 5.94
N LYS A 99 -21.31 25.82 5.84
CA LYS A 99 -20.47 27.03 5.89
C LYS A 99 -19.66 27.08 7.19
N LYS A 100 -20.28 26.81 8.33
CA LYS A 100 -19.61 26.77 9.64
C LYS A 100 -18.56 25.62 9.70
N LEU A 101 -18.90 24.43 9.25
CA LEU A 101 -17.97 23.30 9.17
C LEU A 101 -16.72 23.62 8.37
N ARG A 102 -16.92 24.19 7.17
CA ARG A 102 -15.79 24.55 6.29
C ARG A 102 -14.98 25.72 6.85
N SER A 103 -15.64 26.72 7.47
CA SER A 103 -14.95 27.83 8.13
C SER A 103 -14.12 27.36 9.34
N ALA A 104 -14.61 26.35 10.07
CA ALA A 104 -13.90 25.70 11.16
C ALA A 104 -12.85 24.68 10.69
N ARG A 105 -12.64 24.53 9.37
CA ARG A 105 -11.72 23.57 8.74
C ARG A 105 -11.98 22.12 9.13
N MET A 106 -13.23 21.77 9.43
CA MET A 106 -13.63 20.40 9.71
C MET A 106 -13.83 19.64 8.39
N GLY A 107 -12.95 18.68 8.07
CA GLY A 107 -12.99 17.84 6.86
C GLY A 107 -14.06 16.75 6.89
N LEU A 108 -15.13 16.92 7.69
CA LEU A 108 -16.20 15.93 7.82
C LEU A 108 -16.98 15.80 6.51
N PRO A 109 -17.15 14.57 5.96
CA PRO A 109 -18.03 14.34 4.82
C PRO A 109 -19.48 14.63 5.18
N VAL A 110 -20.22 15.24 4.24
CA VAL A 110 -21.62 15.66 4.45
C VAL A 110 -22.49 15.08 3.35
N ILE A 111 -23.58 14.40 3.72
CA ILE A 111 -24.70 14.04 2.86
C ILE A 111 -25.82 15.03 3.13
N MET A 112 -26.29 15.73 2.10
CA MET A 112 -27.43 16.63 2.20
C MET A 112 -28.71 15.90 1.75
N ALA A 113 -29.62 15.62 2.68
CA ALA A 113 -30.88 14.93 2.42
C ALA A 113 -32.01 15.97 2.42
N THR A 114 -32.40 16.52 1.27
CA THR A 114 -33.29 17.66 1.19
C THR A 114 -34.37 17.56 0.10
N GLY A 115 -35.54 18.16 0.32
CA GLY A 115 -36.59 18.25 -0.70
C GLY A 115 -36.30 19.28 -1.82
N THR A 116 -35.39 20.25 -1.58
CA THR A 116 -34.98 21.23 -2.57
C THR A 116 -33.47 21.45 -2.45
N VAL A 117 -32.74 21.08 -3.48
CA VAL A 117 -31.29 21.27 -3.53
C VAL A 117 -30.99 22.75 -3.73
N PRO A 118 -30.15 23.40 -2.90
CA PRO A 118 -29.82 24.82 -3.03
C PRO A 118 -28.79 25.06 -4.16
N THR A 119 -29.18 24.72 -5.40
CA THR A 119 -28.32 24.73 -6.58
C THR A 119 -27.64 26.05 -6.87
N GLN A 120 -28.34 27.19 -6.64
CA GLN A 120 -27.76 28.52 -6.86
C GLN A 120 -26.66 28.85 -5.85
N GLU A 121 -26.85 28.53 -4.56
CA GLU A 121 -25.81 28.76 -3.53
C GLU A 121 -24.61 27.87 -3.68
N LEU A 122 -24.82 26.60 -4.05
CA LEU A 122 -23.73 25.64 -4.33
C LEU A 122 -22.96 26.05 -5.59
N ALA A 123 -23.63 26.48 -6.66
CA ALA A 123 -22.97 26.95 -7.89
C ALA A 123 -22.13 28.22 -7.65
N GLN A 124 -22.57 29.13 -6.77
CA GLN A 124 -21.82 30.31 -6.39
C GLN A 124 -20.67 30.03 -5.41
N ASN A 125 -20.71 28.91 -4.69
CA ASN A 125 -19.75 28.52 -3.67
C ASN A 125 -19.38 27.04 -3.80
N PRO A 126 -18.61 26.61 -4.81
CA PRO A 126 -18.27 25.20 -5.06
C PRO A 126 -17.60 24.51 -3.87
N TRP A 127 -16.91 25.25 -3.00
CA TRP A 127 -16.27 24.75 -1.79
C TRP A 127 -17.25 24.29 -0.69
N LEU A 128 -18.56 24.59 -0.85
CA LEU A 128 -19.64 24.13 0.03
C LEU A 128 -20.28 22.82 -0.44
N GLU A 129 -19.87 22.27 -1.57
CA GLU A 129 -20.53 21.10 -2.15
C GLU A 129 -20.50 19.92 -1.16
N PRO A 130 -21.68 19.35 -0.80
CA PRO A 130 -21.74 18.15 0.02
C PRO A 130 -21.21 16.97 -0.77
N VAL A 131 -20.67 15.97 -0.09
CA VAL A 131 -20.13 14.75 -0.75
C VAL A 131 -21.22 14.01 -1.51
N ALA A 132 -22.47 14.07 -1.02
CA ALA A 132 -23.63 13.53 -1.71
C ALA A 132 -24.90 14.33 -1.38
N THR A 133 -25.85 14.27 -2.31
CA THR A 133 -27.18 14.85 -2.11
C THR A 133 -28.25 13.79 -2.35
N LEU A 134 -29.16 13.66 -1.39
CA LEU A 134 -30.34 12.80 -1.48
C LEU A 134 -31.60 13.67 -1.62
N ALA A 135 -32.32 13.53 -2.72
CA ALA A 135 -33.57 14.22 -2.94
C ALA A 135 -34.71 13.52 -2.21
N LYS A 136 -35.42 14.22 -1.31
CA LYS A 136 -36.61 13.71 -0.65
C LYS A 136 -37.84 13.73 -1.61
N PRO A 137 -38.67 12.63 -1.65
CA PRO A 137 -38.58 11.40 -0.86
C PRO A 137 -37.57 10.41 -1.44
N TYR A 138 -36.78 9.76 -0.58
CA TYR A 138 -35.84 8.70 -0.93
C TYR A 138 -36.22 7.37 -0.26
N ALA A 139 -35.85 6.26 -0.90
CA ALA A 139 -36.07 4.92 -0.33
C ALA A 139 -35.02 4.61 0.77
N PRO A 140 -35.34 3.76 1.76
CA PRO A 140 -34.38 3.31 2.79
C PRO A 140 -33.07 2.80 2.24
N ASP A 141 -33.09 1.98 1.20
CA ASP A 141 -31.91 1.41 0.57
C ASP A 141 -31.02 2.50 -0.06
N GLN A 142 -31.61 3.57 -0.61
CA GLN A 142 -30.85 4.69 -1.17
C GLN A 142 -30.04 5.44 -0.10
N LEU A 143 -30.59 5.65 1.10
CA LEU A 143 -29.86 6.25 2.20
C LEU A 143 -28.70 5.35 2.64
N LEU A 144 -28.96 4.05 2.84
CA LEU A 144 -27.94 3.09 3.28
C LEU A 144 -26.82 2.91 2.26
N ASP A 145 -27.16 2.81 0.99
CA ASP A 145 -26.16 2.70 -0.07
C ASP A 145 -25.34 3.99 -0.20
N THR A 146 -25.97 5.17 -0.11
CA THR A 146 -25.27 6.44 -0.11
C THR A 146 -24.30 6.55 1.07
N VAL A 147 -24.73 6.15 2.27
CA VAL A 147 -23.87 6.15 3.48
C VAL A 147 -22.72 5.18 3.34
N LYS A 148 -22.97 3.96 2.86
CA LYS A 148 -21.91 2.99 2.56
C LYS A 148 -20.91 3.54 1.56
N ASP A 149 -21.39 4.11 0.48
CA ASP A 149 -20.55 4.66 -0.58
C ASP A 149 -19.68 5.82 -0.07
N VAL A 150 -20.23 6.72 0.72
CA VAL A 150 -19.48 7.86 1.31
C VAL A 150 -18.45 7.36 2.32
N LEU A 151 -18.83 6.47 3.23
CA LEU A 151 -17.92 5.96 4.27
C LEU A 151 -16.84 5.01 3.71
N HIS A 152 -17.12 4.28 2.63
CA HIS A 152 -16.15 3.39 1.98
C HIS A 152 -15.44 4.02 0.78
N GLY A 153 -15.62 5.33 0.54
CA GLY A 153 -14.94 6.05 -0.52
C GLY A 153 -15.39 5.67 -1.94
N MET A 154 -16.61 5.13 -2.09
CA MET A 154 -17.14 4.73 -3.39
C MET A 154 -17.87 5.84 -4.16
N PHE A 155 -18.05 7.02 -3.58
CA PHE A 155 -18.93 8.08 -4.12
C PHE A 155 -18.38 8.84 -5.33
N LEU A 156 -17.18 8.54 -5.79
CA LEU A 156 -16.65 9.17 -7.01
C LEU A 156 -17.03 8.43 -8.32
N LYS A 157 -18.02 7.53 -8.29
CA LYS A 157 -18.36 6.71 -9.46
C LYS A 157 -19.76 6.86 -10.07
N SER A 158 -20.66 7.72 -9.58
CA SER A 158 -22.06 7.62 -10.01
C SER A 158 -22.53 8.63 -11.08
N ASN A 159 -21.67 9.45 -11.68
CA ASN A 159 -22.11 10.35 -12.76
C ASN A 159 -21.32 10.24 -14.08
N HIS A 160 -20.60 9.14 -14.29
CA HIS A 160 -20.10 8.88 -15.63
C HIS A 160 -20.62 7.52 -16.13
N PRO A 161 -21.18 7.45 -17.35
CA PRO A 161 -21.59 6.19 -17.96
C PRO A 161 -20.37 5.27 -18.02
N ARG A 162 -20.57 3.95 -17.80
CA ARG A 162 -19.54 2.94 -18.03
C ARG A 162 -19.06 3.06 -19.45
N VAL A 163 -18.01 3.84 -19.66
CA VAL A 163 -17.27 3.90 -20.90
C VAL A 163 -16.29 2.72 -20.88
N ALA A 164 -16.27 1.96 -21.97
CA ALA A 164 -15.21 0.99 -22.29
C ALA A 164 -13.83 1.60 -21.99
N PRO A 165 -12.78 0.80 -21.71
CA PRO A 165 -11.47 1.32 -21.34
C PRO A 165 -11.08 2.40 -22.35
N LYS A 166 -11.12 3.67 -21.90
CA LYS A 166 -10.68 4.79 -22.72
C LYS A 166 -9.19 4.59 -22.96
N HIS A 167 -8.81 4.54 -24.22
CA HIS A 167 -7.44 4.77 -24.61
C HIS A 167 -6.96 6.07 -23.96
N TYR A 168 -5.71 6.05 -23.47
CA TYR A 168 -5.06 7.24 -22.96
C TYR A 168 -5.18 8.37 -23.99
N ASP A 169 -5.87 9.44 -23.61
CA ASP A 169 -5.95 10.66 -24.41
C ASP A 169 -4.98 11.68 -23.81
N ALA A 170 -3.82 11.83 -24.47
CA ALA A 170 -2.82 12.81 -24.07
C ALA A 170 -3.37 14.26 -24.10
N GLY A 171 -4.41 14.51 -24.90
CA GLY A 171 -5.06 15.83 -25.01
C GLY A 171 -5.87 16.23 -23.78
N ALA A 172 -6.30 15.26 -22.96
CA ALA A 172 -7.04 15.53 -21.72
C ALA A 172 -6.12 15.96 -20.56
N PHE A 173 -4.82 15.63 -20.61
CA PHE A 173 -3.88 15.94 -19.55
C PHE A 173 -3.13 17.26 -19.80
N SER A 174 -2.97 18.06 -18.76
CA SER A 174 -2.14 19.27 -18.78
C SER A 174 -1.24 19.34 -17.54
N VAL A 175 -0.11 20.04 -17.68
CA VAL A 175 0.85 20.29 -16.59
C VAL A 175 1.07 21.78 -16.46
N GLU A 176 0.88 22.28 -15.26
CA GLU A 176 1.06 23.69 -14.89
C GLU A 176 2.08 23.82 -13.75
N ARG A 177 2.79 24.95 -13.73
CA ARG A 177 3.58 25.30 -12.54
C ARG A 177 2.64 25.74 -11.43
N TYR A 178 2.96 25.32 -10.21
CA TYR A 178 2.31 25.84 -9.02
C TYR A 178 2.51 27.36 -8.92
N THR A 179 1.46 28.04 -8.47
CA THR A 179 1.48 29.45 -8.09
C THR A 179 0.82 29.63 -6.73
N ALA A 180 1.21 30.67 -5.98
CA ALA A 180 0.68 30.90 -4.64
C ALA A 180 -0.84 31.08 -4.58
N SER A 181 -1.47 31.54 -5.67
CA SER A 181 -2.94 31.64 -5.79
C SER A 181 -3.65 30.28 -5.72
N ARG A 182 -2.94 29.18 -6.03
CA ARG A 182 -3.47 27.79 -6.03
C ARG A 182 -3.12 27.02 -4.75
N LYS A 183 -2.65 27.72 -3.69
CA LYS A 183 -2.26 27.08 -2.43
C LYS A 183 -3.37 26.21 -1.82
N LEU A 184 -4.59 26.72 -1.78
CA LEU A 184 -5.72 25.97 -1.20
C LEU A 184 -6.01 24.69 -1.97
N GLU A 185 -6.00 24.75 -3.30
CA GLU A 185 -6.20 23.58 -4.17
C GLU A 185 -5.10 22.53 -3.97
N TRP A 186 -3.83 22.97 -3.93
CA TRP A 186 -2.70 22.11 -3.64
C TRP A 186 -2.83 21.41 -2.28
N ASP A 187 -3.06 22.18 -1.20
CA ASP A 187 -3.12 21.63 0.17
C ASP A 187 -4.34 20.71 0.36
N THR A 188 -5.48 21.02 -0.29
CA THR A 188 -6.65 20.15 -0.29
C THR A 188 -6.35 18.83 -0.98
N PHE A 189 -5.71 18.86 -2.15
CA PHE A 189 -5.29 17.67 -2.87
C PHE A 189 -4.32 16.79 -2.06
N VAL A 190 -3.27 17.39 -1.49
CA VAL A 190 -2.26 16.70 -0.68
C VAL A 190 -2.92 16.02 0.53
N SER A 191 -3.89 16.65 1.17
CA SER A 191 -4.57 16.09 2.35
C SER A 191 -5.35 14.80 2.05
N ALA A 192 -5.81 14.61 0.81
CA ALA A 192 -6.63 13.47 0.37
C ALA A 192 -5.82 12.40 -0.40
N ALA A 193 -4.60 12.69 -0.83
CA ALA A 193 -3.81 11.84 -1.70
C ALA A 193 -3.37 10.52 -1.03
N LYS A 194 -3.18 9.44 -1.85
CA LYS A 194 -2.83 8.10 -1.33
C LYS A 194 -1.42 7.98 -0.80
N ASN A 195 -0.48 8.80 -1.28
CA ASN A 195 0.95 8.74 -0.99
C ASN A 195 1.51 10.07 -0.50
N ALA A 196 0.67 10.92 0.07
CA ALA A 196 1.08 12.19 0.65
C ALA A 196 1.32 12.11 2.16
N THR A 197 2.12 13.06 2.63
CA THR A 197 2.25 13.40 4.04
C THR A 197 2.18 14.91 4.21
N PHE A 198 2.04 15.41 5.43
CA PHE A 198 1.93 16.84 5.71
C PHE A 198 3.14 17.67 5.25
N ILE A 199 4.32 17.03 5.04
CA ILE A 199 5.51 17.74 4.54
C ILE A 199 5.35 18.23 3.09
N PHE A 200 4.35 17.72 2.35
CA PHE A 200 4.03 18.18 0.99
C PHE A 200 3.04 19.35 0.97
N SER A 201 2.47 19.76 2.12
CA SER A 201 1.64 20.96 2.16
C SER A 201 2.48 22.22 1.98
N ARG A 202 1.89 23.27 1.41
CA ARG A 202 2.60 24.51 1.14
C ARG A 202 3.05 25.22 2.42
N ASP A 203 2.28 25.08 3.51
CA ASP A 203 2.66 25.64 4.80
C ASP A 203 3.95 24.99 5.36
N TYR A 204 4.24 23.74 4.98
CA TYR A 204 5.51 23.09 5.30
C TYR A 204 6.59 23.45 4.26
N MET A 205 6.30 23.35 2.96
CA MET A 205 7.30 23.53 1.91
C MET A 205 7.80 24.98 1.81
N ASP A 206 6.93 25.96 2.02
CA ASP A 206 7.25 27.36 1.81
C ASP A 206 8.11 28.00 2.93
N TYR A 207 8.36 27.29 4.07
CA TYR A 207 9.17 27.83 5.15
C TYR A 207 10.63 28.06 4.75
N HIS A 208 11.12 27.36 3.74
CA HIS A 208 12.49 27.41 3.27
C HIS A 208 12.61 27.77 1.77
N SER A 209 11.62 28.51 1.27
CA SER A 209 11.59 29.01 -0.12
C SER A 209 12.74 29.93 -0.46
N ASP A 210 13.41 30.50 0.55
CA ASP A 210 14.64 31.29 0.42
C ASP A 210 15.87 30.43 -0.01
N ARG A 211 15.86 29.13 0.30
CA ARG A 211 16.94 28.19 0.01
C ARG A 211 16.70 27.35 -1.24
N PHE A 212 15.45 27.07 -1.57
CA PHE A 212 15.06 26.16 -2.65
C PHE A 212 14.09 26.86 -3.60
N ALA A 213 14.54 27.14 -4.83
CA ALA A 213 13.70 27.75 -5.85
C ALA A 213 12.56 26.80 -6.26
N ASP A 214 11.33 27.12 -5.90
CA ASP A 214 10.17 26.28 -6.17
C ASP A 214 9.96 26.10 -7.69
N HIS A 215 9.80 24.86 -8.10
CA HIS A 215 9.41 24.45 -9.45
C HIS A 215 8.36 23.34 -9.41
N SER A 216 7.51 23.36 -8.40
CA SER A 216 6.46 22.39 -8.22
C SER A 216 5.47 22.41 -9.37
N LEU A 217 4.94 21.23 -9.72
CA LEU A 217 4.03 21.03 -10.83
C LEU A 217 2.68 20.51 -10.36
N MET A 218 1.63 20.92 -11.05
CA MET A 218 0.25 20.45 -10.89
C MET A 218 -0.18 19.77 -12.18
N ILE A 219 -0.73 18.58 -12.10
CA ILE A 219 -1.12 17.76 -13.24
C ILE A 219 -2.63 17.57 -13.23
N PHE A 220 -3.27 17.93 -14.32
CA PHE A 220 -4.71 17.91 -14.48
C PHE A 220 -5.12 16.90 -15.56
N ASN A 221 -6.28 16.30 -15.37
CA ASN A 221 -7.00 15.51 -16.39
C ASN A 221 -8.39 16.14 -16.55
N ASP A 222 -8.74 16.65 -17.73
CA ASP A 222 -9.97 17.41 -17.99
C ASP A 222 -10.24 18.49 -16.91
N GLN A 223 -9.23 19.30 -16.58
CA GLN A 223 -9.25 20.35 -15.54
C GLN A 223 -9.36 19.86 -14.09
N VAL A 224 -9.44 18.56 -13.83
CA VAL A 224 -9.42 17.98 -12.49
C VAL A 224 -7.97 17.74 -12.07
N LEU A 225 -7.57 18.23 -10.91
CA LEU A 225 -6.23 17.98 -10.36
C LEU A 225 -6.10 16.49 -9.98
N VAL A 226 -5.19 15.77 -10.62
CA VAL A 226 -5.00 14.32 -10.43
C VAL A 226 -3.65 13.95 -9.81
N ALA A 227 -2.67 14.86 -9.93
CA ALA A 227 -1.37 14.68 -9.28
C ALA A 227 -0.68 16.03 -9.04
N VAL A 228 0.25 16.03 -8.08
CA VAL A 228 1.19 17.14 -7.88
C VAL A 228 2.61 16.60 -7.74
N LEU A 229 3.58 17.37 -8.18
CA LEU A 229 5.00 17.06 -8.03
C LEU A 229 5.67 18.20 -7.25
N PRO A 230 5.93 18.03 -5.93
CA PRO A 230 6.82 18.93 -5.20
C PRO A 230 8.20 18.94 -5.86
N ALA A 231 8.72 20.09 -6.26
CA ALA A 231 10.01 20.13 -6.96
C ALA A 231 10.74 21.46 -6.80
N ASN A 232 12.07 21.37 -6.92
CA ASN A 232 13.01 22.49 -7.03
C ASN A 232 13.82 22.36 -8.31
N LEU A 233 14.16 23.48 -8.91
CA LEU A 233 15.07 23.54 -10.05
C LEU A 233 16.42 24.08 -9.59
N ASN A 234 17.47 23.27 -9.74
CA ASN A 234 18.82 23.66 -9.39
C ASN A 234 19.46 24.54 -10.47
N ALA A 235 20.56 25.23 -10.09
CA ALA A 235 21.29 26.11 -11.00
C ALA A 235 21.91 25.37 -12.20
N ASP A 236 22.14 24.07 -12.11
CA ASP A 236 22.64 23.22 -13.19
C ASP A 236 21.54 22.72 -14.15
N GLY A 237 20.28 23.14 -13.96
CA GLY A 237 19.14 22.73 -14.75
C GLY A 237 18.57 21.36 -14.41
N THR A 238 18.97 20.75 -13.28
CA THR A 238 18.38 19.50 -12.78
C THR A 238 17.14 19.79 -11.94
N LEU A 239 16.01 19.13 -12.25
CA LEU A 239 14.84 19.16 -11.39
C LEU A 239 14.96 18.08 -10.32
N ILE A 240 14.73 18.45 -9.05
CA ILE A 240 14.71 17.50 -7.93
C ILE A 240 13.31 17.47 -7.35
N SER A 241 12.78 16.29 -7.06
CA SER A 241 11.48 16.15 -6.39
C SER A 241 11.58 16.53 -4.92
N HIS A 242 11.84 17.77 -4.70
CA HIS A 242 12.07 18.64 -3.55
C HIS A 242 13.31 18.32 -2.69
N GLU A 243 14.36 19.08 -2.90
CA GLU A 243 15.66 18.90 -2.23
C GLU A 243 15.58 19.06 -0.70
N GLY A 244 14.78 20.02 -0.23
CA GLY A 244 14.61 20.32 1.20
C GLY A 244 13.73 19.33 1.98
N LEU A 245 13.17 18.30 1.33
CA LEU A 245 12.32 17.30 2.00
C LEU A 245 13.03 15.96 2.14
N THR A 246 12.64 15.17 3.15
CA THR A 246 13.16 13.81 3.38
C THR A 246 12.90 12.90 2.19
N PHE A 247 11.71 12.95 1.64
CA PHE A 247 11.25 12.25 0.45
C PHE A 247 10.38 13.20 -0.39
N GLY A 248 10.08 12.82 -1.61
CA GLY A 248 9.34 13.64 -2.56
C GLY A 248 8.62 12.76 -3.59
N GLY A 249 8.65 13.18 -4.83
CA GLY A 249 8.06 12.44 -5.95
C GLY A 249 6.65 12.83 -6.27
N LEU A 250 6.04 12.11 -7.19
CA LEU A 250 4.69 12.35 -7.67
C LEU A 250 3.68 11.96 -6.59
N VAL A 251 2.93 12.93 -6.11
CA VAL A 251 1.80 12.75 -5.19
C VAL A 251 0.55 12.60 -6.06
N VAL A 252 -0.16 11.48 -5.91
CA VAL A 252 -1.31 11.14 -6.78
C VAL A 252 -2.59 11.02 -5.99
N SER A 253 -3.72 11.29 -6.64
CA SER A 253 -5.03 11.17 -6.01
C SER A 253 -5.26 9.76 -5.46
N ARG A 254 -6.17 9.65 -4.50
CA ARG A 254 -6.51 8.36 -3.89
C ARG A 254 -7.07 7.37 -4.92
N GLU A 255 -7.78 7.87 -5.91
CA GLU A 255 -8.46 7.12 -6.97
C GLU A 255 -7.56 6.79 -8.16
N ALA A 256 -6.36 7.38 -8.22
CA ALA A 256 -5.44 7.17 -9.32
C ALA A 256 -5.08 5.68 -9.49
N ARG A 257 -5.31 5.19 -10.70
CA ARG A 257 -4.97 3.84 -11.16
C ARG A 257 -3.64 3.84 -11.87
N LEU A 258 -3.11 2.66 -12.15
CA LEU A 258 -1.85 2.49 -12.86
C LEU A 258 -1.76 3.34 -14.14
N GLY A 259 -2.80 3.32 -14.99
CA GLY A 259 -2.83 4.12 -16.22
C GLY A 259 -2.72 5.63 -15.96
N ASP A 260 -3.38 6.13 -14.93
CA ASP A 260 -3.33 7.56 -14.55
C ASP A 260 -1.91 7.95 -14.07
N VAL A 261 -1.26 7.09 -13.29
CA VAL A 261 0.11 7.31 -12.81
C VAL A 261 1.09 7.34 -13.99
N LEU A 262 0.98 6.38 -14.94
CA LEU A 262 1.80 6.36 -16.14
C LEU A 262 1.58 7.63 -16.99
N ALA A 263 0.32 8.06 -17.16
CA ALA A 263 -0.04 9.27 -17.86
C ALA A 263 0.57 10.52 -17.20
N CYS A 264 0.49 10.62 -15.87
CA CYS A 264 1.11 11.73 -15.14
C CYS A 264 2.63 11.78 -15.35
N PHE A 265 3.33 10.63 -15.27
CA PHE A 265 4.77 10.57 -15.57
C PHE A 265 5.07 10.99 -17.01
N HIS A 266 4.31 10.47 -17.98
CA HIS A 266 4.46 10.85 -19.39
C HIS A 266 4.37 12.37 -19.56
N MET A 267 3.32 12.98 -19.05
CA MET A 267 3.06 14.41 -19.19
C MET A 267 4.09 15.28 -18.44
N VAL A 268 4.47 14.90 -17.23
CA VAL A 268 5.52 15.62 -16.49
C VAL A 268 6.85 15.60 -17.23
N LEU A 269 7.30 14.42 -17.66
CA LEU A 269 8.58 14.29 -18.37
C LEU A 269 8.56 14.97 -19.74
N HIS A 270 7.46 14.88 -20.47
CA HIS A 270 7.25 15.62 -21.73
C HIS A 270 7.33 17.14 -21.50
N TYR A 271 6.61 17.66 -20.49
CA TYR A 271 6.63 19.07 -20.08
C TYR A 271 8.06 19.55 -19.77
N LEU A 272 8.83 18.76 -19.02
CA LEU A 272 10.21 19.07 -18.65
C LEU A 272 11.15 19.03 -19.85
N SER A 273 11.03 18.01 -20.72
CA SER A 273 11.81 17.85 -21.93
C SER A 273 11.65 19.03 -22.88
N GLN A 274 10.41 19.50 -23.09
CA GLN A 274 10.16 20.71 -23.91
C GLN A 274 10.79 21.99 -23.36
N ARG A 275 11.08 22.04 -22.05
CA ARG A 275 11.73 23.16 -21.38
C ARG A 275 13.22 22.98 -21.19
N GLN A 276 13.80 21.99 -21.90
CA GLN A 276 15.23 21.67 -21.86
C GLN A 276 15.74 21.25 -20.44
N ILE A 277 14.84 20.85 -19.55
CA ILE A 277 15.17 20.21 -18.28
C ILE A 277 15.37 18.74 -18.59
N SER A 278 16.62 18.30 -18.77
CA SER A 278 16.96 16.97 -19.26
C SER A 278 16.88 15.86 -18.20
N LYS A 279 16.85 16.24 -16.92
CA LYS A 279 16.99 15.30 -15.80
C LYS A 279 16.03 15.62 -14.66
N LEU A 280 15.38 14.56 -14.13
CA LEU A 280 14.63 14.59 -12.89
C LEU A 280 15.28 13.65 -11.88
N LEU A 281 15.72 14.18 -10.73
CA LEU A 281 16.08 13.37 -9.55
C LEU A 281 14.84 13.13 -8.70
N TYR A 282 14.42 11.90 -8.68
CA TYR A 282 13.16 11.45 -8.07
C TYR A 282 13.40 10.76 -6.74
N LYS A 283 12.93 11.36 -5.64
CA LYS A 283 12.99 10.78 -4.29
C LYS A 283 11.69 10.06 -4.02
N ARG A 284 11.68 8.73 -4.09
CA ARG A 284 10.45 7.97 -3.85
C ARG A 284 10.02 8.03 -2.39
N VAL A 285 8.72 8.25 -2.13
CA VAL A 285 8.15 8.06 -0.80
C VAL A 285 8.28 6.58 -0.41
N PRO A 286 8.85 6.25 0.75
CA PRO A 286 8.88 4.86 1.21
C PRO A 286 7.46 4.30 1.37
N GLY A 287 7.18 3.12 0.80
CA GLY A 287 5.82 2.58 0.69
C GLY A 287 5.05 2.42 2.01
N PHE A 288 5.76 2.31 3.13
CA PHE A 288 5.11 2.19 4.44
C PHE A 288 4.50 3.52 4.96
N TYR A 289 4.84 4.67 4.35
CA TYR A 289 4.17 5.96 4.61
C TYR A 289 2.84 6.08 3.87
N ASN A 290 2.64 5.33 2.80
CA ASN A 290 1.47 5.45 1.96
C ASN A 290 0.22 4.89 2.65
N THR A 291 -0.93 5.51 2.42
CA THR A 291 -2.22 5.02 2.92
C THR A 291 -2.75 3.86 2.08
N LEU A 292 -2.41 3.82 0.79
CA LEU A 292 -2.66 2.72 -0.16
C LEU A 292 -1.35 2.34 -0.87
N PRO A 293 -1.23 1.12 -1.43
CA PRO A 293 -0.06 0.72 -2.23
C PRO A 293 0.23 1.70 -3.37
N ASP A 294 1.53 1.91 -3.67
CA ASP A 294 2.04 2.86 -4.66
C ASP A 294 3.13 2.22 -5.54
N ASP A 295 2.98 0.93 -5.86
CA ASP A 295 3.91 0.23 -6.75
C ASP A 295 3.70 0.59 -8.23
N ASP A 296 2.61 1.32 -8.54
CA ASP A 296 2.39 1.98 -9.83
C ASP A 296 3.58 2.88 -10.20
N VAL A 297 4.10 3.63 -9.23
CA VAL A 297 5.31 4.47 -9.39
C VAL A 297 6.54 3.61 -9.69
N ALA A 298 6.72 2.48 -8.99
CA ALA A 298 7.86 1.60 -9.26
C ALA A 298 7.81 1.02 -10.68
N TYR A 299 6.61 0.68 -11.16
CA TYR A 299 6.41 0.22 -12.52
C TYR A 299 6.68 1.32 -13.56
N ALA A 300 6.23 2.55 -13.32
CA ALA A 300 6.56 3.70 -14.18
C ALA A 300 8.07 3.93 -14.27
N LEU A 301 8.78 3.88 -13.13
CA LEU A 301 10.24 4.04 -13.07
C LEU A 301 10.98 2.94 -13.84
N PHE A 302 10.47 1.69 -13.79
CA PHE A 302 10.99 0.58 -14.58
C PHE A 302 10.82 0.83 -16.09
N LEU A 303 9.63 1.20 -16.56
CA LEU A 303 9.37 1.48 -17.98
C LEU A 303 10.21 2.66 -18.51
N LEU A 304 10.53 3.62 -17.65
CA LEU A 304 11.33 4.81 -17.98
C LEU A 304 12.84 4.53 -17.98
N ASP A 305 13.30 3.30 -17.70
CA ASP A 305 14.72 2.98 -17.43
C ASP A 305 15.34 3.94 -16.43
N ALA A 306 14.60 4.26 -15.36
CA ALA A 306 15.06 5.14 -14.31
C ALA A 306 16.24 4.50 -13.55
N ARG A 307 17.37 5.22 -13.49
CA ARG A 307 18.58 4.72 -12.82
C ARG A 307 18.48 4.89 -11.32
N LEU A 308 18.42 3.79 -10.55
CA LEU A 308 18.59 3.85 -9.10
C LEU A 308 20.01 4.28 -8.77
N TYR A 309 20.20 5.53 -8.25
CA TYR A 309 21.52 6.05 -7.93
C TYR A 309 21.84 6.04 -6.43
N ARG A 310 20.81 6.06 -5.57
CA ARG A 310 20.93 6.00 -4.11
C ARG A 310 19.81 5.15 -3.53
N ARG A 311 20.14 4.33 -2.54
CA ARG A 311 19.18 3.62 -1.69
C ARG A 311 19.60 3.76 -0.24
N ASP A 312 18.73 4.31 0.58
CA ASP A 312 18.85 4.31 2.02
C ASP A 312 17.97 3.21 2.62
N CYS A 313 18.26 2.82 3.86
CA CYS A 313 17.46 1.87 4.62
C CYS A 313 16.92 2.57 5.85
N SER A 314 15.62 2.83 5.89
CA SER A 314 14.95 3.29 7.09
C SER A 314 14.68 2.12 8.02
N ALA A 315 14.90 2.31 9.30
CA ALA A 315 14.68 1.29 10.33
C ALA A 315 13.34 1.54 11.02
N ALA A 316 12.32 0.71 10.73
CA ALA A 316 10.99 0.87 11.30
C ALA A 316 10.49 -0.38 12.02
N VAL A 317 9.72 -0.19 13.09
CA VAL A 317 8.98 -1.24 13.82
C VAL A 317 7.61 -1.36 13.19
N SER A 318 7.26 -2.55 12.72
CA SER A 318 5.88 -2.88 12.33
C SER A 318 5.04 -3.03 13.60
N GLN A 319 3.99 -2.23 13.74
CA GLN A 319 3.14 -2.27 14.93
C GLN A 319 2.21 -3.49 14.94
N ALA A 320 1.85 -3.99 13.77
CA ALA A 320 1.00 -5.19 13.62
C ALA A 320 1.74 -6.49 13.96
N ASP A 321 3.08 -6.52 13.76
CA ASP A 321 3.92 -7.71 14.00
C ASP A 321 5.22 -7.29 14.69
N ARG A 322 5.09 -6.94 15.97
CA ARG A 322 6.22 -6.45 16.79
C ARG A 322 7.16 -7.57 17.18
N LEU A 323 8.43 -7.40 16.84
CA LEU A 323 9.48 -8.25 17.40
C LEU A 323 9.83 -7.84 18.83
N PRO A 324 10.21 -8.80 19.70
CA PRO A 324 10.55 -8.49 21.09
C PRO A 324 11.84 -7.67 21.17
N PHE A 325 11.86 -6.71 22.09
CA PHE A 325 13.06 -5.93 22.38
C PHE A 325 14.22 -6.82 22.83
N ARG A 326 15.43 -6.52 22.39
CA ARG A 326 16.65 -7.24 22.84
C ARG A 326 16.83 -7.18 24.35
N LYS A 327 17.48 -8.20 24.93
CA LYS A 327 17.75 -8.28 26.38
C LYS A 327 18.44 -7.01 26.91
N GLY A 328 19.39 -6.45 26.17
CA GLY A 328 20.09 -5.21 26.53
C GLY A 328 19.14 -4.03 26.68
N HIS A 329 18.26 -3.79 25.69
CA HIS A 329 17.26 -2.71 25.75
C HIS A 329 16.30 -2.90 26.92
N ARG A 330 15.78 -4.12 27.12
CA ARG A 330 14.91 -4.44 28.27
C ARG A 330 15.59 -4.15 29.64
N SER A 331 16.90 -4.40 29.73
CA SER A 331 17.67 -4.09 30.95
C SER A 331 17.81 -2.58 31.16
N LEU A 332 18.10 -1.81 30.10
CA LEU A 332 18.19 -0.35 30.14
C LEU A 332 16.85 0.29 30.49
N ILE A 333 15.75 -0.17 29.89
CA ILE A 333 14.38 0.28 30.20
C ILE A 333 14.07 0.08 31.68
N LYS A 334 14.31 -1.13 32.22
CA LYS A 334 14.11 -1.42 33.66
C LYS A 334 14.97 -0.53 34.57
N LYS A 335 16.20 -0.23 34.12
CA LYS A 335 17.10 0.68 34.87
C LYS A 335 16.54 2.09 34.93
N ALA A 336 16.11 2.64 33.76
CA ALA A 336 15.55 3.98 33.68
C ALA A 336 14.26 4.10 34.51
N THR A 337 13.35 3.11 34.41
CA THR A 337 12.13 3.07 35.22
C THR A 337 12.43 3.10 36.72
N ARG A 338 13.41 2.28 37.16
CA ARG A 338 13.79 2.24 38.59
C ARG A 338 14.41 3.55 39.06
N LEU A 339 15.10 4.28 38.21
CA LEU A 339 15.70 5.58 38.49
C LEU A 339 14.72 6.75 38.38
N GLY A 340 13.43 6.48 38.13
CA GLY A 340 12.39 7.49 38.10
C GLY A 340 12.44 8.39 36.87
N VAL A 341 13.01 7.92 35.74
CA VAL A 341 12.96 8.70 34.49
C VAL A 341 11.53 8.95 34.08
N ARG A 342 11.19 10.21 33.83
CA ARG A 342 9.86 10.66 33.41
C ARG A 342 9.90 11.07 31.94
N ILE A 343 8.89 10.72 31.16
CA ILE A 343 8.72 11.16 29.78
C ILE A 343 7.62 12.22 29.74
N VAL A 344 7.91 13.34 29.12
CA VAL A 344 7.02 14.50 29.01
C VAL A 344 6.86 14.86 27.56
N GLN A 345 5.62 15.05 27.11
CA GLN A 345 5.34 15.71 25.85
C GLN A 345 5.40 17.22 26.10
N GLU A 346 6.32 17.88 25.41
CA GLU A 346 6.62 19.30 25.61
C GLU A 346 5.79 20.19 24.70
N THR A 347 5.50 21.38 25.18
CA THR A 347 4.97 22.49 24.35
C THR A 347 6.07 23.35 23.74
N SER A 348 7.30 23.24 24.26
CA SER A 348 8.49 23.98 23.79
C SER A 348 9.59 23.04 23.34
N PHE A 349 10.22 23.35 22.21
CA PHE A 349 11.37 22.63 21.67
C PHE A 349 12.69 23.07 22.31
N GLN A 350 12.71 24.25 22.92
CA GLN A 350 13.94 24.91 23.42
C GLN A 350 14.74 24.03 24.40
N PRO A 351 14.17 23.38 25.45
CA PRO A 351 14.97 22.58 26.37
C PRO A 351 15.71 21.43 25.70
N PHE A 352 15.05 20.73 24.77
CA PHE A 352 15.70 19.65 24.01
C PHE A 352 16.74 20.17 23.03
N TRP A 353 16.42 21.22 22.26
CA TRP A 353 17.33 21.78 21.25
C TRP A 353 18.62 22.30 21.86
N GLU A 354 18.53 23.17 22.86
CA GLU A 354 19.69 23.85 23.43
C GLU A 354 20.53 22.97 24.38
N ARG A 355 19.86 22.10 25.16
CA ARG A 355 20.56 21.33 26.21
C ARG A 355 20.97 19.94 25.77
N VAL A 356 20.33 19.36 24.75
CA VAL A 356 20.59 17.99 24.33
C VAL A 356 20.98 17.91 22.85
N LEU A 357 20.11 18.31 21.90
CA LEU A 357 20.29 18.04 20.48
C LEU A 357 21.52 18.76 19.90
N VAL A 358 21.56 20.09 19.99
CA VAL A 358 22.64 20.90 19.41
C VAL A 358 23.99 20.53 20.02
N PRO A 359 24.15 20.42 21.37
CA PRO A 359 25.42 20.01 21.97
C PRO A 359 25.87 18.61 21.53
N GLN A 360 24.96 17.64 21.45
CA GLN A 360 25.33 16.28 21.07
C GLN A 360 25.71 16.17 19.58
N LEU A 361 25.01 16.87 18.68
CA LEU A 361 25.37 16.91 17.26
C LEU A 361 26.71 17.59 17.03
N ALA A 362 26.99 18.73 17.71
CA ALA A 362 28.26 19.43 17.62
C ALA A 362 29.41 18.58 18.16
N ALA A 363 29.27 17.97 19.33
CA ALA A 363 30.31 17.17 19.96
C ALA A 363 30.64 15.87 19.19
N ARG A 364 29.62 15.18 18.68
CA ARG A 364 29.79 13.85 18.07
C ARG A 364 30.02 13.87 16.57
N TYR A 365 29.33 14.77 15.86
CA TYR A 365 29.34 14.79 14.41
C TYR A 365 29.86 16.10 13.79
N ARG A 366 30.07 17.15 14.58
CA ARG A 366 30.47 18.49 14.14
C ARG A 366 29.49 19.12 13.13
N ILE A 367 28.18 18.79 13.28
CA ILE A 367 27.11 19.34 12.44
C ILE A 367 26.06 20.05 13.30
N LYS A 368 25.20 20.82 12.63
CA LYS A 368 23.99 21.42 13.22
C LYS A 368 22.76 20.64 12.79
N PRO A 369 21.63 20.72 13.54
CA PRO A 369 20.36 20.23 13.03
C PRO A 369 20.00 20.90 11.70
N VAL A 370 19.23 20.20 10.86
CA VAL A 370 18.74 20.75 9.58
C VAL A 370 17.83 21.96 9.81
N HIS A 371 16.96 21.88 10.83
CA HIS A 371 16.11 23.01 11.26
C HIS A 371 16.76 23.76 12.43
N THR A 372 16.64 25.07 12.43
CA THR A 372 16.93 25.89 13.63
C THR A 372 15.82 25.72 14.66
N LEU A 373 16.01 26.23 15.88
CA LEU A 373 14.97 26.22 16.91
C LEU A 373 13.75 27.05 16.47
N GLU A 374 13.98 28.16 15.83
CA GLU A 374 12.95 29.06 15.30
C GLU A 374 12.14 28.34 14.20
N GLU A 375 12.82 27.68 13.27
CA GLU A 375 12.15 26.94 12.18
C GLU A 375 11.31 25.79 12.69
N ILE A 376 11.83 24.96 13.60
CA ILE A 376 11.03 23.84 14.13
C ILE A 376 9.86 24.33 14.97
N THR A 377 10.02 25.43 15.71
CA THR A 377 8.94 26.06 16.48
C THR A 377 7.86 26.60 15.54
N LEU A 378 8.27 27.28 14.45
CA LEU A 378 7.33 27.73 13.41
C LEU A 378 6.57 26.57 12.77
N LEU A 379 7.29 25.52 12.37
CA LEU A 379 6.66 24.34 11.75
C LEU A 379 5.70 23.65 12.72
N ALA A 380 6.07 23.49 13.98
CA ALA A 380 5.18 22.90 14.98
C ALA A 380 3.95 23.78 15.27
N SER A 381 4.07 25.10 15.19
CA SER A 381 2.91 26.00 15.31
C SER A 381 1.92 25.87 14.14
N ARG A 382 2.42 25.54 12.93
CA ARG A 382 1.61 25.26 11.74
C ARG A 382 1.03 23.86 11.73
N PHE A 383 1.74 22.89 12.32
CA PHE A 383 1.40 21.45 12.35
C PHE A 383 1.40 20.88 13.76
N PRO A 384 0.59 21.43 14.71
CA PRO A 384 0.66 21.02 16.13
C PRO A 384 0.25 19.56 16.36
N GLU A 385 -0.58 18.98 15.49
CA GLU A 385 -0.98 17.58 15.59
C GLU A 385 0.06 16.63 14.99
N GLN A 386 0.91 17.11 14.08
CA GLN A 386 1.90 16.32 13.37
C GLN A 386 3.31 16.41 13.94
N ILE A 387 3.69 17.55 14.51
CA ILE A 387 5.06 17.78 15.03
C ILE A 387 5.02 17.90 16.55
N LYS A 388 5.53 16.87 17.22
CA LYS A 388 5.46 16.74 18.68
C LYS A 388 6.85 16.55 19.27
N GLN A 389 7.13 17.24 20.39
CA GLN A 389 8.37 17.09 21.13
C GLN A 389 8.16 16.21 22.36
N PHE A 390 9.03 15.22 22.55
CA PHE A 390 9.08 14.39 23.73
C PHE A 390 10.45 14.46 24.40
N SER A 391 10.47 14.65 25.70
CA SER A 391 11.69 14.75 26.51
C SER A 391 11.67 13.76 27.66
N ALA A 392 12.83 13.19 27.99
CA ALA A 392 13.03 12.34 29.14
C ALA A 392 13.81 13.11 30.23
N TYR A 393 13.27 13.14 31.43
CA TYR A 393 13.83 13.82 32.59
C TYR A 393 14.24 12.83 33.67
N CYS A 394 15.37 13.09 34.33
CA CYS A 394 15.82 12.43 35.54
C CYS A 394 16.26 13.52 36.54
N ASP A 395 15.63 13.57 37.72
CA ASP A 395 15.88 14.60 38.75
C ASP A 395 15.77 16.03 38.16
N ASP A 396 14.71 16.30 37.40
CA ASP A 396 14.42 17.56 36.68
C ASP A 396 15.45 17.99 35.62
N GLU A 397 16.47 17.18 35.37
CA GLU A 397 17.41 17.37 34.29
C GLU A 397 16.92 16.64 33.03
N ILE A 398 16.92 17.34 31.86
CA ILE A 398 16.63 16.71 30.58
C ILE A 398 17.82 15.85 30.16
N VAL A 399 17.59 14.57 29.96
CA VAL A 399 18.63 13.57 29.67
C VAL A 399 18.52 12.91 28.30
N ALA A 400 17.36 12.98 27.68
CA ALA A 400 17.12 12.55 26.30
C ALA A 400 15.91 13.27 25.70
N GLY A 401 15.76 13.25 24.39
CA GLY A 401 14.57 13.76 23.72
C GLY A 401 14.47 13.29 22.29
N THR A 402 13.29 13.43 21.74
CA THR A 402 13.00 13.16 20.32
C THR A 402 11.85 14.02 19.82
N THR A 403 11.98 14.49 18.58
CA THR A 403 10.89 15.15 17.86
C THR A 403 10.22 14.13 16.95
N ILE A 404 8.93 13.93 17.10
CA ILE A 404 8.12 13.00 16.30
C ILE A 404 7.38 13.77 15.21
N TYR A 405 7.49 13.27 13.98
CA TYR A 405 6.65 13.65 12.84
C TYR A 405 5.59 12.59 12.66
N GLU A 406 4.34 12.97 12.89
CA GLU A 406 3.20 12.06 12.86
C GLU A 406 2.47 12.15 11.52
N THR A 407 2.32 11.01 10.85
CA THR A 407 1.52 10.86 9.63
C THR A 407 0.33 9.93 9.90
N PRO A 408 -0.60 9.74 8.98
CA PRO A 408 -1.68 8.77 9.17
C PRO A 408 -1.19 7.36 9.49
N THR A 409 -0.09 6.93 8.89
CA THR A 409 0.41 5.54 8.98
C THR A 409 1.66 5.38 9.83
N VAL A 410 2.42 6.45 10.07
CA VAL A 410 3.76 6.38 10.66
C VAL A 410 3.94 7.44 11.75
N ALA A 411 4.57 7.06 12.87
CA ALA A 411 5.22 7.99 13.79
C ALA A 411 6.73 7.95 13.50
N HIS A 412 7.30 9.04 12.96
CA HIS A 412 8.70 9.14 12.56
C HIS A 412 9.52 9.94 13.56
N ALA A 413 10.60 9.38 14.04
CA ALA A 413 11.57 10.07 14.91
C ALA A 413 12.51 10.95 14.07
N GLN A 414 12.09 12.19 13.81
CA GLN A 414 12.83 13.16 12.97
C GLN A 414 14.15 13.57 13.60
N TYR A 415 14.16 13.81 14.90
CA TYR A 415 15.35 14.13 15.70
C TYR A 415 15.36 13.26 16.95
N GLY A 416 16.51 12.74 17.32
CA GLY A 416 16.73 12.02 18.56
C GLY A 416 18.13 12.32 19.12
N ALA A 417 18.22 12.60 20.40
CA ALA A 417 19.50 12.82 21.07
C ALA A 417 19.42 12.42 22.56
N VAL A 418 20.58 12.05 23.11
CA VAL A 418 20.71 11.59 24.50
C VAL A 418 22.02 12.13 25.07
N THR A 419 21.96 12.64 26.32
CA THR A 419 23.17 13.05 27.06
C THR A 419 23.96 11.82 27.52
N GLU A 420 25.20 12.01 27.94
CA GLU A 420 26.00 10.91 28.49
C GLU A 420 25.35 10.28 29.73
N LYS A 421 24.82 11.09 30.65
CA LYS A 421 24.02 10.63 31.80
C LYS A 421 22.81 9.83 31.34
N GLY A 422 22.06 10.35 30.35
CA GLY A 422 20.88 9.69 29.79
C GLY A 422 21.21 8.31 29.20
N ARG A 423 22.34 8.19 28.48
CA ARG A 423 22.81 6.93 27.92
C ARG A 423 23.14 5.92 29.01
N GLN A 424 23.88 6.35 30.05
CA GLN A 424 24.26 5.48 31.17
C GLN A 424 23.05 4.95 31.93
N ILE A 425 22.01 5.75 32.13
CA ILE A 425 20.81 5.35 32.88
C ILE A 425 19.75 4.65 31.99
N GLY A 426 19.93 4.64 30.66
CA GLY A 426 18.99 4.01 29.72
C GLY A 426 17.77 4.87 29.38
N ALA A 427 17.83 6.19 29.55
CA ALA A 427 16.73 7.12 29.32
C ALA A 427 16.22 7.10 27.87
N GLU A 428 17.13 7.02 26.89
CA GLU A 428 16.79 6.94 25.47
C GLU A 428 16.02 5.64 25.15
N ALA A 429 16.48 4.49 25.68
CA ALA A 429 15.80 3.22 25.49
C ALA A 429 14.39 3.24 26.11
N TYR A 430 14.22 3.86 27.25
CA TYR A 430 12.93 4.02 27.90
C TYR A 430 12.01 4.97 27.11
N LEU A 431 12.54 6.11 26.64
CA LEU A 431 11.81 7.07 25.80
C LEU A 431 11.22 6.38 24.56
N PHE A 432 12.07 5.73 23.76
CA PHE A 432 11.61 5.08 22.52
C PHE A 432 10.69 3.90 22.78
N SER A 433 10.91 3.11 23.83
CA SER A 433 10.01 2.01 24.18
C SER A 433 8.61 2.51 24.55
N SER A 434 8.52 3.64 25.25
CA SER A 434 7.24 4.28 25.61
C SER A 434 6.53 4.86 24.39
N LEU A 435 7.29 5.50 23.49
CA LEU A 435 6.71 6.05 22.25
C LEU A 435 6.25 4.96 21.29
N ILE A 436 6.98 3.85 21.14
CA ILE A 436 6.53 2.70 20.33
C ILE A 436 5.19 2.17 20.87
N GLU A 437 5.00 2.15 22.18
CA GLU A 437 3.72 1.74 22.79
C GLU A 437 2.64 2.82 22.62
N GLN A 438 2.98 4.09 22.83
CA GLN A 438 2.05 5.21 22.66
C GLN A 438 1.48 5.28 21.23
N TYR A 439 2.31 5.00 20.23
CA TYR A 439 1.95 5.01 18.81
C TYR A 439 1.55 3.62 18.26
N LYS A 440 1.08 2.72 19.11
CA LYS A 440 0.69 1.36 18.71
C LYS A 440 -0.42 1.29 17.65
N ASP A 441 -1.25 2.31 17.55
CA ASP A 441 -2.33 2.40 16.57
C ASP A 441 -1.85 2.88 15.18
N LYS A 442 -0.61 3.34 15.04
CA LYS A 442 0.04 3.56 13.75
C LYS A 442 0.46 2.23 13.13
N ARG A 443 0.62 2.18 11.82
CA ARG A 443 1.16 0.98 11.16
C ARG A 443 2.63 0.76 11.48
N PHE A 444 3.40 1.87 11.59
CA PHE A 444 4.85 1.82 11.81
C PHE A 444 5.31 2.89 12.79
N PHE A 445 6.36 2.55 13.55
CA PHE A 445 7.21 3.51 14.25
C PHE A 445 8.57 3.53 13.54
N ASP A 446 8.93 4.65 12.93
CA ASP A 446 10.12 4.78 12.10
C ASP A 446 11.22 5.58 12.78
N PHE A 447 12.37 4.97 12.94
CA PHE A 447 13.59 5.61 13.46
C PHE A 447 14.40 6.34 12.38
N GLY A 448 13.98 6.29 11.13
CA GLY A 448 14.74 6.83 10.00
C GLY A 448 15.96 6.01 9.62
N ILE A 449 16.77 6.59 8.73
CA ILE A 449 17.92 5.92 8.10
C ILE A 449 19.11 5.78 9.06
N SER A 450 19.95 4.77 8.78
CA SER A 450 21.27 4.59 9.41
C SER A 450 22.41 4.65 8.38
N ASN A 451 22.10 5.04 7.15
CA ASN A 451 23.06 5.13 6.06
C ASN A 451 23.80 6.46 6.07
N GLU A 452 25.01 6.40 5.57
CA GLU A 452 25.93 7.52 5.36
C GLU A 452 26.42 7.51 3.91
N LYS A 453 27.10 8.57 3.46
CA LYS A 453 27.71 8.67 2.12
C LYS A 453 26.71 8.27 1.00
N GLU A 454 25.55 8.91 0.99
CA GLU A 454 24.53 8.68 -0.03
C GLU A 454 24.11 7.20 -0.16
N GLY A 455 23.90 6.53 0.97
CA GLY A 455 23.49 5.13 1.02
C GLY A 455 24.63 4.12 0.89
N ARG A 456 25.88 4.56 0.62
CA ARG A 456 27.02 3.66 0.34
C ARG A 456 27.75 3.17 1.60
N ALA A 457 27.45 3.73 2.76
CA ALA A 457 27.99 3.28 4.04
C ALA A 457 26.86 3.09 5.05
N LEU A 458 27.06 2.18 6.00
CA LEU A 458 26.10 1.87 7.06
C LEU A 458 26.76 2.14 8.42
N ASN A 459 26.09 2.93 9.25
CA ASN A 459 26.41 3.04 10.66
C ASN A 459 25.87 1.83 11.42
N TYR A 460 26.67 0.76 11.51
CA TYR A 460 26.26 -0.50 12.12
C TYR A 460 25.83 -0.34 13.58
N GLY A 461 26.48 0.53 14.36
CA GLY A 461 26.13 0.74 15.76
C GLY A 461 24.72 1.35 15.92
N LEU A 462 24.39 2.32 15.07
CA LEU A 462 23.09 2.96 15.04
C LEU A 462 22.01 1.98 14.53
N GLN A 463 22.32 1.22 13.48
CA GLN A 463 21.40 0.23 12.92
C GLN A 463 21.08 -0.87 13.95
N ASP A 464 22.13 -1.42 14.58
CA ASP A 464 21.98 -2.46 15.61
C ASP A 464 21.18 -1.98 16.82
N TRP A 465 21.37 -0.72 17.21
CA TRP A 465 20.60 -0.08 18.28
C TRP A 465 19.10 0.01 17.91
N LYS A 466 18.75 0.48 16.71
CA LYS A 466 17.37 0.54 16.23
C LYS A 466 16.73 -0.86 16.14
N GLU A 467 17.47 -1.83 15.61
CA GLU A 467 17.02 -3.23 15.53
C GLU A 467 16.81 -3.86 16.91
N GLY A 468 17.47 -3.34 17.94
CA GLY A 468 17.25 -3.74 19.33
C GLY A 468 15.83 -3.49 19.84
N PHE A 469 15.08 -2.57 19.22
CA PHE A 469 13.65 -2.33 19.43
C PHE A 469 12.74 -3.17 18.51
N GLY A 470 13.31 -4.09 17.74
CA GLY A 470 12.54 -4.90 16.79
C GLY A 470 12.36 -4.26 15.42
N ALA A 471 13.03 -3.12 15.15
CA ALA A 471 12.98 -2.48 13.84
C ALA A 471 13.57 -3.38 12.74
N ARG A 472 13.09 -3.21 11.52
CA ARG A 472 13.62 -3.84 10.30
C ARG A 472 13.79 -2.78 9.23
N SER A 473 14.63 -3.10 8.22
CA SER A 473 14.98 -2.17 7.15
C SER A 473 13.91 -2.11 6.08
N TYR A 474 13.56 -0.88 5.68
CA TYR A 474 12.68 -0.55 4.56
C TYR A 474 13.43 0.33 3.59
N ALA A 475 13.35 0.03 2.29
CA ALA A 475 14.05 0.77 1.26
C ALA A 475 13.49 2.19 1.10
N HIS A 476 14.41 3.16 0.97
CA HIS A 476 14.13 4.52 0.56
C HIS A 476 14.99 4.83 -0.67
N ASP A 477 14.35 4.86 -1.83
CA ASP A 477 15.00 4.85 -3.14
C ASP A 477 15.01 6.22 -3.81
N PHE A 478 16.12 6.50 -4.50
CA PHE A 478 16.34 7.73 -5.26
C PHE A 478 16.72 7.37 -6.68
N TYR A 479 15.97 7.90 -7.64
CA TYR A 479 16.14 7.59 -9.05
C TYR A 479 16.54 8.83 -9.84
N GLU A 480 17.35 8.61 -10.86
CA GLU A 480 17.62 9.59 -11.92
C GLU A 480 16.80 9.18 -13.15
N ILE A 481 16.00 10.10 -13.65
CA ILE A 481 15.13 9.89 -14.80
C ILE A 481 15.57 10.88 -15.91
N ALA A 482 15.91 10.37 -17.07
CA ALA A 482 16.09 11.19 -18.26
C ALA A 482 14.71 11.62 -18.76
N THR A 483 14.44 12.92 -18.84
CA THR A 483 13.13 13.42 -19.24
C THR A 483 12.76 13.03 -20.67
N GLY A 484 13.76 12.88 -21.56
CA GLY A 484 13.58 12.37 -22.92
C GLY A 484 13.08 10.92 -23.02
N ASN A 485 12.99 10.19 -21.89
CA ASN A 485 12.47 8.82 -21.86
C ASN A 485 10.94 8.74 -21.83
N TYR A 486 10.20 9.86 -21.75
CA TYR A 486 8.75 9.85 -21.71
C TYR A 486 8.07 9.01 -22.83
N PRO A 487 8.59 8.92 -24.09
CA PRO A 487 7.93 8.12 -25.12
C PRO A 487 7.91 6.62 -24.81
N LYS A 488 8.76 6.13 -23.91
CA LYS A 488 8.76 4.72 -23.49
C LYS A 488 7.46 4.30 -22.77
N LEU A 489 6.67 5.26 -22.28
CA LEU A 489 5.37 4.99 -21.68
C LEU A 489 4.23 4.87 -22.72
N GLU A 490 4.41 5.42 -23.93
CA GLU A 490 3.36 5.47 -24.94
C GLU A 490 2.82 4.10 -25.38
N PRO A 491 3.65 3.07 -25.61
CA PRO A 491 3.15 1.75 -26.02
C PRO A 491 2.20 1.16 -24.98
N VAL A 492 2.51 1.31 -23.68
CA VAL A 492 1.67 0.80 -22.59
C VAL A 492 0.40 1.63 -22.45
N LEU A 493 0.49 2.95 -22.57
CA LEU A 493 -0.65 3.87 -22.49
C LEU A 493 -1.63 3.71 -23.65
N GLN A 494 -1.13 3.40 -24.86
CA GLN A 494 -1.94 3.21 -26.06
C GLN A 494 -2.53 1.79 -26.17
N GLY A 495 -2.16 0.86 -25.27
CA GLY A 495 -2.60 -0.53 -25.33
C GLY A 495 -2.13 -1.26 -26.60
N ARG A 496 -1.12 -0.72 -27.26
CA ARG A 496 -0.49 -1.37 -28.41
C ARG A 496 0.61 -2.29 -27.87
N PRO A 497 0.60 -3.59 -28.15
CA PRO A 497 1.81 -4.38 -28.00
C PRO A 497 2.86 -3.72 -28.91
N GLU A 498 4.06 -3.46 -28.37
CA GLU A 498 5.18 -3.00 -29.19
C GLU A 498 5.36 -3.93 -30.37
N THR A 499 4.91 -3.49 -31.55
CA THR A 499 5.35 -4.03 -32.80
C THR A 499 6.68 -3.34 -33.09
N THR A 500 7.77 -4.09 -32.87
CA THR A 500 9.16 -3.75 -33.22
C THR A 500 9.85 -2.74 -32.30
N LEU A 501 10.58 -3.26 -31.30
CA LEU A 501 11.84 -2.63 -30.89
C LEU A 501 12.78 -2.67 -32.10
N THR A 502 12.88 -1.56 -32.81
CA THR A 502 14.02 -1.30 -33.66
C THR A 502 15.23 -1.11 -32.74
N PRO A 503 16.29 -1.88 -32.87
CA PRO A 503 17.51 -1.62 -32.09
C PRO A 503 18.02 -0.21 -32.42
N PRO A 504 18.65 0.49 -31.46
CA PRO A 504 19.16 1.83 -31.65
C PRO A 504 20.18 1.82 -32.79
N GLY A 505 19.96 2.74 -33.70
CA GLY A 505 20.80 3.23 -34.78
C GLY A 505 21.92 2.34 -35.30
N THR A 506 21.71 1.75 -36.47
CA THR A 506 22.81 1.25 -37.30
C THR A 506 23.66 2.43 -37.78
N GLY A 507 24.66 2.78 -36.99
CA GLY A 507 25.86 3.39 -37.56
C GLY A 507 26.47 2.36 -38.52
N GLN A 508 26.73 2.79 -39.75
CA GLN A 508 27.37 2.03 -40.81
C GLN A 508 28.59 1.24 -40.25
N ALA A 509 28.51 -0.07 -40.21
CA ALA A 509 29.67 -0.92 -40.03
C ALA A 509 29.89 -1.67 -41.33
N SER A 510 31.09 -1.57 -41.83
CA SER A 510 31.65 -2.24 -43.01
C SER A 510 31.49 -3.76 -42.95
N PRO A 511 31.41 -4.45 -44.08
CA PRO A 511 31.12 -5.87 -44.11
C PRO A 511 32.36 -6.71 -43.81
N SER A 512 32.33 -7.53 -42.79
CA SER A 512 33.19 -8.71 -42.70
C SER A 512 32.61 -9.77 -41.78
N ALA A 513 32.58 -10.98 -42.29
CA ALA A 513 32.39 -12.29 -41.65
C ALA A 513 30.93 -12.77 -41.47
N SER A 514 30.45 -13.42 -42.56
CA SER A 514 29.39 -14.41 -42.56
C SER A 514 29.66 -15.56 -41.59
N GLY A 515 28.82 -15.69 -40.58
CA GLY A 515 28.64 -16.90 -39.81
C GLY A 515 27.15 -17.07 -39.57
N ASP A 516 26.51 -17.99 -40.30
CA ASP A 516 25.15 -18.44 -40.14
C ASP A 516 24.89 -18.86 -38.70
N ARG A 517 24.21 -18.00 -37.91
CA ARG A 517 23.54 -18.46 -36.68
C ARG A 517 22.15 -18.95 -37.10
N PRO A 518 21.78 -20.21 -36.79
CA PRO A 518 20.45 -20.70 -37.08
C PRO A 518 19.39 -19.85 -36.35
N VAL A 519 18.34 -19.47 -37.07
CA VAL A 519 17.17 -18.78 -36.51
C VAL A 519 16.63 -19.66 -35.38
N ARG A 520 16.68 -19.18 -34.12
CA ARG A 520 16.15 -19.90 -32.98
C ARG A 520 14.64 -20.06 -33.14
N ALA A 521 14.14 -21.26 -32.98
CA ALA A 521 12.71 -21.58 -33.07
C ALA A 521 11.91 -21.07 -31.84
N TYR A 522 12.57 -20.49 -30.83
CA TYR A 522 12.00 -19.98 -29.58
C TYR A 522 12.48 -18.57 -29.27
N PHE A 523 11.71 -17.84 -28.44
CA PHE A 523 12.11 -16.52 -27.94
C PHE A 523 12.93 -16.66 -26.66
N ALA A 524 14.07 -15.99 -26.57
CA ALA A 524 14.82 -15.79 -25.34
C ALA A 524 15.10 -14.31 -25.15
N HIS A 525 14.73 -13.78 -23.98
CA HIS A 525 15.07 -12.41 -23.59
C HIS A 525 16.61 -12.25 -23.56
N PRO A 526 17.18 -11.11 -23.95
CA PRO A 526 18.62 -10.88 -23.94
C PRO A 526 19.30 -11.15 -22.57
N GLU A 527 18.59 -10.88 -21.48
CA GLU A 527 19.05 -11.10 -20.11
C GLU A 527 18.73 -12.51 -19.56
N ALA A 528 18.23 -13.43 -20.38
CA ALA A 528 18.06 -14.82 -20.01
C ALA A 528 19.40 -15.57 -20.14
N LEU A 529 19.75 -16.36 -19.14
CA LEU A 529 20.91 -17.24 -19.16
C LEU A 529 20.47 -18.65 -19.57
N ILE A 530 20.90 -19.09 -20.73
CA ILE A 530 20.61 -20.43 -21.28
C ILE A 530 21.93 -21.08 -21.58
N ASP A 531 22.26 -22.09 -20.79
CA ASP A 531 23.54 -22.83 -20.92
C ASP A 531 23.56 -23.67 -22.20
N GLU A 532 24.77 -24.07 -22.63
CA GLU A 532 24.93 -25.04 -23.71
C GLU A 532 24.31 -26.40 -23.35
N GLY A 533 23.68 -27.05 -24.33
CA GLY A 533 23.05 -28.37 -24.12
C GLY A 533 21.60 -28.31 -23.62
N VAL A 534 20.99 -27.13 -23.50
CA VAL A 534 19.55 -27.00 -23.25
C VAL A 534 18.77 -27.25 -24.54
N SER A 535 17.71 -28.05 -24.45
CA SER A 535 16.76 -28.26 -25.56
C SER A 535 15.48 -27.48 -25.31
N ILE A 536 15.08 -26.58 -26.26
CA ILE A 536 13.88 -25.74 -26.14
C ILE A 536 13.04 -25.88 -27.42
N GLY A 537 11.77 -26.25 -27.23
CA GLY A 537 10.81 -26.41 -28.31
C GLY A 537 10.36 -25.09 -28.95
N GLN A 538 9.77 -25.23 -30.14
CA GLN A 538 9.27 -24.10 -30.93
C GLN A 538 8.20 -23.31 -30.16
N GLY A 539 8.17 -21.98 -30.33
CA GLY A 539 7.16 -21.09 -29.70
C GLY A 539 7.37 -20.83 -28.21
N THR A 540 8.28 -21.55 -27.55
CA THR A 540 8.59 -21.33 -26.13
C THR A 540 9.21 -19.95 -25.91
N ARG A 541 8.83 -19.30 -24.81
CA ARG A 541 9.33 -17.97 -24.41
C ARG A 541 10.07 -18.07 -23.08
N VAL A 542 11.32 -17.62 -23.08
CA VAL A 542 12.17 -17.52 -21.88
C VAL A 542 12.39 -16.03 -21.59
N TRP A 543 11.92 -15.57 -20.45
CA TRP A 543 11.95 -14.17 -20.08
C TRP A 543 13.23 -13.76 -19.32
N ALA A 544 13.35 -12.48 -18.97
CA ALA A 544 14.54 -11.90 -18.37
C ALA A 544 14.96 -12.64 -17.08
N PHE A 545 16.27 -12.75 -16.87
CA PHE A 545 16.86 -13.33 -15.67
C PHE A 545 16.44 -14.79 -15.36
N ALA A 546 15.75 -15.45 -16.28
CA ALA A 546 15.59 -16.90 -16.19
C ALA A 546 16.92 -17.57 -16.48
N HIS A 547 17.32 -18.54 -15.64
CA HIS A 547 18.56 -19.31 -15.81
C HIS A 547 18.23 -20.77 -16.00
N ILE A 548 18.60 -21.33 -17.15
CA ILE A 548 18.34 -22.72 -17.54
C ILE A 548 19.67 -23.42 -17.74
N LEU A 549 19.94 -24.41 -16.91
CA LEU A 549 21.20 -25.16 -16.95
C LEU A 549 21.23 -26.22 -18.06
N GLY A 550 22.43 -26.50 -18.57
CA GLY A 550 22.66 -27.49 -19.61
C GLY A 550 22.09 -28.86 -19.28
N GLY A 551 21.42 -29.50 -20.24
CA GLY A 551 20.73 -30.77 -20.09
C GLY A 551 19.25 -30.71 -19.82
N ALA A 552 18.70 -29.57 -19.45
CA ALA A 552 17.24 -29.35 -19.32
C ALA A 552 16.55 -29.50 -20.68
N ILE A 553 15.32 -30.03 -20.66
CA ILE A 553 14.49 -30.19 -21.85
C ILE A 553 13.15 -29.47 -21.61
N LEU A 554 12.85 -28.51 -22.47
CA LEU A 554 11.60 -27.76 -22.50
C LEU A 554 10.87 -28.04 -23.80
N GLY A 555 9.57 -28.32 -23.70
CA GLY A 555 8.69 -28.55 -24.84
C GLY A 555 8.35 -27.28 -25.61
N GLU A 556 7.31 -27.38 -26.44
CA GLU A 556 6.83 -26.32 -27.32
C GLU A 556 5.84 -25.40 -26.58
N ASP A 557 5.74 -24.14 -27.04
CA ASP A 557 4.78 -23.13 -26.56
C ASP A 557 4.78 -22.90 -25.04
N CYS A 558 5.91 -23.13 -24.36
CA CYS A 558 6.05 -22.87 -22.95
C CYS A 558 6.28 -21.40 -22.65
N ASN A 559 5.92 -20.98 -21.42
CA ASN A 559 6.17 -19.62 -20.92
C ASN A 559 6.97 -19.68 -19.62
N ILE A 560 8.28 -19.43 -19.71
CA ILE A 560 9.23 -19.44 -18.58
C ILE A 560 9.47 -18.01 -18.15
N CYS A 561 8.82 -17.59 -17.08
CA CYS A 561 8.82 -16.18 -16.63
C CYS A 561 10.12 -15.78 -15.90
N ASP A 562 10.22 -14.51 -15.57
CA ASP A 562 11.41 -13.88 -15.00
C ASP A 562 11.88 -14.54 -13.70
N HIS A 563 13.23 -14.57 -13.49
CA HIS A 563 13.85 -15.10 -12.27
C HIS A 563 13.49 -16.57 -12.00
N THR A 564 13.21 -17.35 -13.04
CA THR A 564 13.04 -18.81 -12.95
C THR A 564 14.40 -19.48 -13.02
N PHE A 565 14.64 -20.49 -12.19
CA PHE A 565 15.84 -21.31 -12.23
C PHE A 565 15.47 -22.76 -12.57
N ILE A 566 16.14 -23.37 -13.56
CA ILE A 566 15.86 -24.73 -14.03
C ILE A 566 17.14 -25.53 -14.11
N GLU A 567 17.26 -26.57 -13.28
CA GLU A 567 18.41 -27.48 -13.30
C GLU A 567 18.41 -28.43 -14.52
N GLY A 568 19.58 -28.98 -14.85
CA GLY A 568 19.80 -29.73 -16.08
C GLY A 568 19.02 -31.04 -16.21
N GLY A 569 18.64 -31.67 -15.11
CA GLY A 569 17.83 -32.90 -15.11
C GLY A 569 16.32 -32.68 -15.33
N VAL A 570 15.84 -31.45 -15.31
CA VAL A 570 14.40 -31.11 -15.41
C VAL A 570 13.85 -31.38 -16.81
N ARG A 571 12.65 -31.93 -16.86
CA ARG A 571 11.90 -32.21 -18.08
C ARG A 571 10.56 -31.48 -18.04
N ILE A 572 10.29 -30.60 -19.02
CA ILE A 572 9.08 -29.79 -19.13
C ILE A 572 8.39 -30.14 -20.46
N GLY A 573 7.12 -30.54 -20.38
CA GLY A 573 6.27 -30.81 -21.55
C GLY A 573 5.87 -29.54 -22.32
N ASN A 574 4.84 -29.64 -23.13
CA ASN A 574 4.40 -28.56 -24.00
C ASN A 574 3.37 -27.62 -23.30
N ARG A 575 3.31 -26.35 -23.69
CA ARG A 575 2.34 -25.35 -23.21
C ARG A 575 2.35 -25.16 -21.68
N VAL A 576 3.50 -25.40 -21.06
CA VAL A 576 3.69 -25.22 -19.61
C VAL A 576 3.96 -23.76 -19.32
N THR A 577 3.31 -23.24 -18.28
CA THR A 577 3.60 -21.90 -17.74
C THR A 577 4.28 -22.00 -16.39
N VAL A 578 5.51 -21.50 -16.30
CA VAL A 578 6.27 -21.35 -15.06
C VAL A 578 6.35 -19.86 -14.74
N LYS A 579 5.67 -19.41 -13.67
CA LYS A 579 5.64 -18.03 -13.25
C LYS A 579 6.92 -17.60 -12.51
N CYS A 580 7.06 -16.28 -12.31
CA CYS A 580 8.27 -15.67 -11.75
C CYS A 580 8.68 -16.25 -10.38
N GLY A 581 10.00 -16.37 -10.15
CA GLY A 581 10.56 -16.78 -8.88
C GLY A 581 10.38 -18.26 -8.53
N VAL A 582 10.16 -19.12 -9.53
CA VAL A 582 10.07 -20.57 -9.37
C VAL A 582 11.42 -21.22 -9.66
N PHE A 583 11.88 -22.09 -8.75
CA PHE A 583 13.11 -22.87 -8.91
C PHE A 583 12.77 -24.34 -9.07
N LEU A 584 13.20 -24.93 -10.20
CA LEU A 584 12.98 -26.32 -10.57
C LEU A 584 14.30 -27.09 -10.45
N TRP A 585 14.31 -28.04 -9.58
CA TRP A 585 15.49 -28.85 -9.21
C TRP A 585 15.53 -30.18 -9.95
N ASP A 586 16.70 -30.80 -10.02
CA ASP A 586 16.84 -32.14 -10.55
C ASP A 586 15.88 -33.13 -9.89
N GLY A 587 15.28 -34.01 -10.71
CA GLY A 587 14.25 -34.95 -10.31
C GLY A 587 12.82 -34.47 -10.55
N ILE A 588 12.63 -33.28 -11.12
CA ILE A 588 11.29 -32.77 -11.46
C ILE A 588 10.96 -33.07 -12.92
N THR A 589 9.78 -33.66 -13.12
CA THR A 589 9.17 -33.87 -14.45
C THR A 589 7.80 -33.18 -14.50
N ILE A 590 7.59 -32.38 -15.53
CA ILE A 590 6.37 -31.60 -15.74
C ILE A 590 5.77 -32.01 -17.07
N GLU A 591 4.54 -32.54 -17.04
CA GLU A 591 3.78 -32.89 -18.25
C GLU A 591 3.18 -31.63 -18.92
N ASP A 592 2.48 -31.83 -20.04
CA ASP A 592 1.84 -30.74 -20.81
C ASP A 592 0.79 -29.96 -20.02
N ASP A 593 0.56 -28.71 -20.45
CA ASP A 593 -0.54 -27.86 -19.98
C ASP A 593 -0.49 -27.48 -18.50
N VAL A 594 0.63 -27.71 -17.79
CA VAL A 594 0.80 -27.41 -16.36
C VAL A 594 0.99 -25.92 -16.13
N PHE A 595 0.33 -25.41 -15.08
CA PHE A 595 0.52 -24.04 -14.61
C PHE A 595 1.16 -24.04 -13.21
N ILE A 596 2.32 -23.36 -13.08
CA ILE A 596 3.02 -23.18 -11.80
C ILE A 596 2.95 -21.70 -11.44
N GLY A 597 2.25 -21.40 -10.35
CA GLY A 597 2.04 -20.05 -9.82
C GLY A 597 3.34 -19.39 -9.33
N PRO A 598 3.35 -18.05 -9.20
CA PRO A 598 4.55 -17.31 -8.80
C PRO A 598 5.04 -17.74 -7.41
N SER A 599 6.37 -17.83 -7.27
CA SER A 599 7.03 -18.21 -6.02
C SER A 599 6.59 -19.57 -5.47
N ALA A 600 6.06 -20.48 -6.29
CA ALA A 600 5.87 -21.87 -5.89
C ALA A 600 7.24 -22.53 -5.64
N VAL A 601 7.34 -23.29 -4.55
CA VAL A 601 8.59 -23.83 -4.04
C VAL A 601 8.60 -25.35 -4.22
N PHE A 602 9.68 -25.88 -4.76
CA PHE A 602 9.95 -27.30 -4.83
C PHE A 602 11.17 -27.66 -3.98
N THR A 603 11.19 -28.86 -3.45
CA THR A 603 12.36 -29.43 -2.79
C THR A 603 12.66 -30.79 -3.42
N ASN A 604 13.94 -31.17 -3.51
CA ASN A 604 14.38 -32.46 -4.11
C ASN A 604 15.09 -33.37 -3.10
N ASP A 605 15.38 -32.86 -1.90
CA ASP A 605 16.00 -33.67 -0.81
C ASP A 605 15.07 -33.61 0.42
N SER A 606 14.71 -34.82 0.92
CA SER A 606 13.88 -34.96 2.13
C SER A 606 14.67 -34.81 3.45
N GLN A 607 16.00 -34.90 3.38
CA GLN A 607 16.89 -34.82 4.55
C GLN A 607 18.16 -33.99 4.25
N PRO A 608 17.98 -32.70 3.89
CA PRO A 608 19.10 -31.88 3.44
C PRO A 608 20.14 -31.65 4.56
N ARG A 609 21.43 -31.78 4.20
CA ARG A 609 22.57 -31.44 5.05
C ARG A 609 23.62 -30.71 4.22
N SER A 610 24.25 -29.70 4.79
CA SER A 610 25.34 -28.98 4.13
C SER A 610 26.43 -29.91 3.68
N LYS A 611 26.91 -29.74 2.43
CA LYS A 611 27.97 -30.54 1.79
C LYS A 611 27.67 -32.05 1.64
N ARG A 612 26.42 -32.45 1.81
CA ARG A 612 25.97 -33.83 1.51
C ARG A 612 25.13 -33.78 0.24
N HIS A 613 25.67 -34.27 -0.86
CA HIS A 613 25.00 -34.39 -2.15
C HIS A 613 24.46 -35.78 -2.35
N LEU A 614 23.21 -35.91 -2.75
CA LEU A 614 22.61 -37.19 -3.09
C LEU A 614 23.10 -37.64 -4.48
N LYS A 615 23.29 -38.94 -4.68
CA LYS A 615 23.60 -39.50 -6.02
C LYS A 615 22.38 -39.46 -6.95
N THR A 616 21.19 -39.52 -6.39
CA THR A 616 19.89 -39.49 -7.09
C THR A 616 18.88 -38.76 -6.24
N TYR A 617 18.10 -37.90 -6.85
CA TYR A 617 17.00 -37.18 -6.20
C TYR A 617 15.67 -37.91 -6.39
N LEU A 618 14.75 -37.71 -5.45
CA LEU A 618 13.40 -38.23 -5.53
C LEU A 618 12.66 -37.59 -6.72
N GLN A 619 11.91 -38.43 -7.46
CA GLN A 619 11.21 -37.99 -8.66
C GLN A 619 9.87 -37.32 -8.29
N THR A 620 9.75 -36.00 -8.53
CA THR A 620 8.49 -35.25 -8.39
C THR A 620 7.85 -35.10 -9.77
N VAL A 621 6.58 -35.48 -9.89
CA VAL A 621 5.86 -35.48 -11.17
C VAL A 621 4.66 -34.57 -11.10
N LEU A 622 4.60 -33.58 -11.99
CA LEU A 622 3.44 -32.76 -12.23
C LEU A 622 2.72 -33.28 -13.48
N LYS A 623 1.56 -33.93 -13.28
CA LYS A 623 0.81 -34.51 -14.38
C LYS A 623 0.05 -33.44 -15.17
N LYS A 624 -0.33 -33.83 -16.39
CA LYS A 624 -0.98 -32.96 -17.38
C LYS A 624 -2.07 -32.08 -16.80
N GLY A 625 -1.96 -30.77 -17.08
CA GLY A 625 -2.99 -29.76 -16.76
C GLY A 625 -3.12 -29.43 -15.28
N CYS A 626 -2.28 -29.96 -14.39
CA CYS A 626 -2.37 -29.59 -12.97
C CYS A 626 -1.94 -28.12 -12.76
N THR A 627 -2.43 -27.54 -11.69
CA THR A 627 -2.17 -26.15 -11.31
C THR A 627 -1.61 -26.08 -9.90
N LEU A 628 -0.46 -25.42 -9.73
CA LEU A 628 0.11 -25.09 -8.43
C LEU A 628 -0.15 -23.61 -8.14
N GLY A 629 -0.82 -23.30 -7.03
CA GLY A 629 -1.10 -21.93 -6.61
C GLY A 629 0.16 -21.19 -6.17
N ALA A 630 0.09 -19.86 -6.18
CA ALA A 630 1.17 -18.97 -5.75
C ALA A 630 1.69 -19.34 -4.36
N GLY A 631 3.02 -19.39 -4.17
CA GLY A 631 3.65 -19.68 -2.89
C GLY A 631 3.37 -21.08 -2.33
N SER A 632 2.82 -22.02 -3.10
CA SER A 632 2.64 -23.41 -2.66
C SER A 632 4.00 -24.09 -2.52
N ILE A 633 4.11 -25.08 -1.61
CA ILE A 633 5.34 -25.86 -1.37
C ILE A 633 5.05 -27.31 -1.68
N THR A 634 5.86 -27.93 -2.54
CA THR A 634 5.77 -29.36 -2.87
C THR A 634 7.00 -30.09 -2.34
N LEU A 635 6.78 -31.06 -1.44
CA LEU A 635 7.87 -31.91 -0.92
C LEU A 635 8.38 -32.88 -2.00
N PRO A 636 9.59 -33.42 -1.85
CA PRO A 636 10.22 -34.25 -2.88
C PRO A 636 9.53 -35.61 -3.02
N GLY A 637 9.52 -36.13 -4.23
CA GLY A 637 9.06 -37.48 -4.53
C GLY A 637 7.55 -37.62 -4.67
N LEU A 638 6.80 -36.50 -4.83
CA LEU A 638 5.35 -36.50 -4.90
C LEU A 638 4.85 -36.43 -6.34
N THR A 639 3.66 -36.98 -6.54
CA THR A 639 2.88 -36.82 -7.78
C THR A 639 1.72 -35.91 -7.57
N ILE A 640 1.62 -34.86 -8.41
CA ILE A 640 0.43 -34.02 -8.52
C ILE A 640 -0.39 -34.54 -9.70
N GLY A 641 -1.61 -35.01 -9.43
CA GLY A 641 -2.48 -35.65 -10.40
C GLY A 641 -2.94 -34.75 -11.56
N ARG A 642 -3.49 -35.38 -12.60
CA ARG A 642 -3.99 -34.67 -13.79
C ARG A 642 -5.09 -33.72 -13.42
N TRP A 643 -4.99 -32.46 -13.92
CA TRP A 643 -5.97 -31.41 -13.68
C TRP A 643 -6.24 -31.15 -12.19
N ALA A 644 -5.38 -31.65 -11.30
CA ALA A 644 -5.43 -31.33 -9.89
C ALA A 644 -5.07 -29.86 -9.64
N MET A 645 -5.57 -29.29 -8.57
CA MET A 645 -5.31 -27.92 -8.19
C MET A 645 -4.77 -27.86 -6.75
N VAL A 646 -3.59 -27.29 -6.60
CA VAL A 646 -3.01 -26.97 -5.31
C VAL A 646 -3.29 -25.52 -5.01
N GLY A 647 -3.96 -25.22 -3.91
CA GLY A 647 -4.29 -23.86 -3.52
C GLY A 647 -3.06 -23.03 -3.17
N ALA A 648 -3.16 -21.70 -3.29
CA ALA A 648 -2.08 -20.78 -2.93
C ALA A 648 -1.64 -20.97 -1.47
N GLY A 649 -0.31 -20.97 -1.23
CA GLY A 649 0.29 -21.17 0.09
C GLY A 649 0.14 -22.57 0.69
N ALA A 650 -0.41 -23.55 -0.04
CA ALA A 650 -0.58 -24.92 0.46
C ALA A 650 0.75 -25.69 0.50
N ILE A 651 0.95 -26.53 1.53
CA ILE A 651 2.13 -27.40 1.66
C ILE A 651 1.74 -28.84 1.34
N VAL A 652 2.13 -29.31 0.17
CA VAL A 652 1.84 -30.68 -0.31
C VAL A 652 2.84 -31.66 0.29
N THR A 653 2.33 -32.59 1.09
CA THR A 653 3.10 -33.60 1.83
C THR A 653 2.80 -35.04 1.39
N HIS A 654 1.82 -35.23 0.51
CA HIS A 654 1.39 -36.51 -0.04
C HIS A 654 0.97 -36.33 -1.49
N ASP A 655 0.88 -37.41 -2.24
CA ASP A 655 0.37 -37.39 -3.61
C ASP A 655 -1.01 -36.78 -3.68
N VAL A 656 -1.26 -36.03 -4.74
CA VAL A 656 -2.54 -35.37 -5.01
C VAL A 656 -3.27 -36.15 -6.12
N PRO A 657 -4.49 -36.66 -5.87
CA PRO A 657 -5.25 -37.40 -6.88
C PRO A 657 -5.61 -36.53 -8.11
N ASP A 658 -5.87 -37.17 -9.24
CA ASP A 658 -6.39 -36.52 -10.44
C ASP A 658 -7.69 -35.73 -10.10
N TYR A 659 -7.83 -34.51 -10.63
CA TYR A 659 -8.97 -33.60 -10.40
C TYR A 659 -9.20 -33.17 -8.95
N ALA A 660 -8.30 -33.42 -8.02
CA ALA A 660 -8.45 -32.99 -6.64
C ALA A 660 -8.01 -31.53 -6.42
N LEU A 661 -8.80 -30.79 -5.66
CA LEU A 661 -8.38 -29.52 -5.05
C LEU A 661 -7.88 -29.79 -3.64
N VAL A 662 -6.61 -29.44 -3.38
CA VAL A 662 -5.99 -29.51 -2.06
C VAL A 662 -5.59 -28.13 -1.57
N VAL A 663 -5.79 -27.84 -0.29
CA VAL A 663 -5.49 -26.54 0.33
C VAL A 663 -4.94 -26.71 1.74
N GLY A 664 -4.21 -25.72 2.23
CA GLY A 664 -3.75 -25.60 3.62
C GLY A 664 -2.38 -26.18 3.89
N ASN A 665 -1.95 -26.14 5.16
CA ASN A 665 -0.67 -26.64 5.68
C ASN A 665 -0.91 -27.60 6.86
N PRO A 666 -0.70 -28.91 6.71
CA PRO A 666 -0.43 -29.60 5.44
C PRO A 666 -1.65 -29.58 4.50
N ALA A 667 -1.40 -29.68 3.18
CA ALA A 667 -2.47 -29.70 2.18
C ALA A 667 -3.43 -30.86 2.41
N ARG A 668 -4.72 -30.59 2.36
CA ARG A 668 -5.80 -31.57 2.52
C ARG A 668 -6.80 -31.43 1.38
N TRP A 669 -7.38 -32.53 0.99
CA TRP A 669 -8.45 -32.56 0.00
C TRP A 669 -9.61 -31.65 0.43
N ARG A 670 -10.14 -30.88 -0.53
CA ARG A 670 -11.22 -29.93 -0.30
C ARG A 670 -12.42 -30.16 -1.22
N ALA A 671 -12.18 -30.49 -2.48
CA ALA A 671 -13.21 -30.68 -3.49
C ALA A 671 -12.62 -31.40 -4.71
N TRP A 672 -13.47 -31.83 -5.61
CA TRP A 672 -13.10 -32.19 -6.97
C TRP A 672 -13.24 -30.97 -7.89
N VAL A 673 -12.39 -30.87 -8.89
CA VAL A 673 -12.36 -29.76 -9.85
C VAL A 673 -12.42 -30.24 -11.29
N CYS A 674 -13.05 -29.47 -12.13
CA CYS A 674 -13.11 -29.67 -13.55
C CYS A 674 -11.79 -29.27 -14.23
N ARG A 675 -11.55 -29.74 -15.46
CA ARG A 675 -10.45 -29.27 -16.32
C ARG A 675 -10.46 -27.74 -16.57
N CYS A 676 -11.61 -27.07 -16.42
CA CYS A 676 -11.71 -25.62 -16.52
C CYS A 676 -11.34 -24.88 -15.23
N GLY A 677 -11.08 -25.59 -14.11
CA GLY A 677 -10.71 -25.03 -12.82
C GLY A 677 -11.89 -24.85 -11.84
N GLU A 678 -13.13 -24.96 -12.30
CA GLU A 678 -14.33 -24.84 -11.46
C GLU A 678 -14.55 -26.08 -10.60
N LYS A 679 -15.12 -25.90 -9.42
CA LYS A 679 -15.49 -27.01 -8.53
C LYS A 679 -16.62 -27.84 -9.15
N LEU A 680 -16.51 -29.16 -9.00
CA LEU A 680 -17.56 -30.09 -9.40
C LEU A 680 -18.66 -30.15 -8.35
N SER A 681 -19.91 -30.22 -8.81
CA SER A 681 -21.09 -30.33 -7.98
C SER A 681 -21.82 -31.65 -8.26
N PRO A 682 -22.37 -32.35 -7.23
CA PRO A 682 -23.19 -33.57 -7.44
C PRO A 682 -24.37 -33.24 -8.34
N THR A 683 -24.66 -34.13 -9.30
CA THR A 683 -25.82 -34.02 -10.20
C THR A 683 -26.82 -35.17 -10.00
N SER A 684 -26.37 -36.43 -10.13
CA SER A 684 -27.20 -37.61 -9.94
C SER A 684 -26.35 -38.83 -9.60
N GLY A 685 -26.63 -39.52 -8.52
CA GLY A 685 -25.88 -40.70 -8.09
C GLY A 685 -24.41 -40.41 -7.87
N ARG A 686 -23.54 -41.05 -8.65
CA ARG A 686 -22.06 -40.81 -8.63
C ARG A 686 -21.57 -39.77 -9.63
N LEU A 687 -22.50 -39.12 -10.34
CA LEU A 687 -22.15 -38.12 -11.34
C LEU A 687 -21.96 -36.75 -10.70
N LEU A 688 -20.87 -36.08 -11.14
CA LEU A 688 -20.55 -34.73 -10.79
C LEU A 688 -20.57 -33.88 -12.06
N GLY A 689 -21.17 -32.70 -12.00
CA GLY A 689 -21.26 -31.75 -13.11
C GLY A 689 -20.47 -30.51 -12.90
N CYS A 690 -20.07 -29.87 -14.00
CA CYS A 690 -19.46 -28.56 -14.03
C CYS A 690 -20.33 -27.58 -14.82
N ALA A 691 -20.32 -26.31 -14.43
CA ALA A 691 -21.00 -25.21 -15.14
C ALA A 691 -20.57 -25.08 -16.62
N CYS A 692 -19.36 -25.57 -16.99
CA CYS A 692 -18.88 -25.60 -18.37
C CYS A 692 -19.49 -26.74 -19.24
N GLY A 693 -20.39 -27.54 -18.69
CA GLY A 693 -21.07 -28.65 -19.38
C GLY A 693 -20.38 -30.02 -19.31
N ARG A 694 -19.17 -30.12 -18.73
CA ARG A 694 -18.47 -31.39 -18.55
C ARG A 694 -19.04 -32.17 -17.39
N SER A 695 -19.09 -33.50 -17.54
CA SER A 695 -19.56 -34.45 -16.52
C SER A 695 -18.42 -35.38 -16.09
N TYR A 696 -18.45 -35.79 -14.85
CA TYR A 696 -17.44 -36.65 -14.23
C TYR A 696 -18.15 -37.74 -13.43
N GLU A 697 -17.51 -38.87 -13.29
CA GLU A 697 -18.00 -39.97 -12.47
C GLU A 697 -17.07 -40.19 -11.28
N GLN A 698 -17.61 -40.19 -10.08
CA GLN A 698 -16.88 -40.49 -8.86
C GLN A 698 -16.78 -42.04 -8.72
N ILE A 699 -15.59 -42.56 -8.99
CA ILE A 699 -15.30 -44.01 -8.95
C ILE A 699 -15.17 -44.48 -7.50
N SER A 700 -14.47 -43.69 -6.67
CA SER A 700 -14.26 -43.94 -5.26
C SER A 700 -14.22 -42.63 -4.45
N GLU A 701 -14.03 -42.72 -3.13
CA GLU A 701 -13.82 -41.53 -2.30
C GLU A 701 -12.58 -40.66 -2.75
N ASN A 702 -11.59 -41.33 -3.37
CA ASN A 702 -10.31 -40.73 -3.76
C ASN A 702 -10.12 -40.71 -5.28
N GLU A 703 -11.08 -41.03 -6.09
CA GLU A 703 -10.93 -41.10 -7.53
C GLU A 703 -12.16 -40.57 -8.28
N VAL A 704 -11.88 -39.66 -9.22
CA VAL A 704 -12.88 -39.14 -10.17
C VAL A 704 -12.34 -39.28 -11.59
N LYS A 705 -13.20 -39.64 -12.52
CA LYS A 705 -12.89 -39.71 -13.96
C LYS A 705 -13.84 -38.83 -14.76
N GLU A 706 -13.35 -38.22 -15.84
CA GLU A 706 -14.20 -37.51 -16.79
C GLU A 706 -15.12 -38.56 -17.47
N ALA A 707 -16.42 -38.35 -17.35
CA ALA A 707 -17.36 -39.19 -18.04
C ALA A 707 -17.28 -38.91 -19.53
N ASN A 708 -17.13 -39.94 -20.37
CA ASN A 708 -17.06 -39.79 -21.82
C ASN A 708 -18.30 -39.06 -22.31
N GLY A 709 -18.11 -37.87 -22.95
CA GLY A 709 -19.10 -37.20 -23.76
C GLY A 709 -19.10 -37.77 -25.17
#